data_8843f2a8f7dd3b104bea23de9f1924c4
#
_entry.id   8843f2a8f7dd3b104bea23de9f1924c4
#
_cell.length_a   1.000
_cell.length_b   1.000
_cell.length_c   1.000
_cell.angle_alpha   90.00
_cell.angle_beta   90.00
_cell.angle_gamma   90.00
#
_symmetry.space_group_name_H-M   'P 1'
#
loop_
_entity.id
_entity.type
_entity.pdbx_description
1 polymer ?
#
loop_
_entity_poly.entity_id
_entity_poly.type
_entity_poly.pdbx_seq_one_letter_code
_entity_poly.pdbx_strand_id
1 'polypeptide(L)'
;MIAALFSESAAYSQIHRMTHSDSSSVSRTYNLNPVVVTGSGHHQRLKSMATPVHVLSSQEIREQGITTFDGALTRMMPQMSMSPNSMGTFLRLNGLGNKYILILVNGQKLSGDISNNVDLNRINMARVKRIEVLDGAASSLYGSDAIAGVINIITDQPTQDLVAVTSDTRLSSFGILTQSVTLDIYKNGFGSYTSFSHDRADSYQNSGLEYVKDADEPQPTIAPFFTGYRASIIGQKFTYAPSQHLALNAGLDYSYKITDRPESRSGIAGGTDYEMRYKGLRWNLGGIYKFTNRHSLQADFTVDRFRYGKEYDVDTKTYHVGDYVQSKKQRMMEGQLKAILHLFSASSRFRDATTIFGADWRHDYLRATSGNIDQSAYTLAAYAQQDMSFKTGRGITTATLGLRYTRHKTFGSHLTPKATLMYAIGDFRLRATYSAGFRTPGLDELYYHYFSVNRGKAQISFGSQDLKPEKSHYVALNAEYRSQTLALSVTGFINRVNDMVVKQNIPVDAATLTMLRSEFPEMTDDQAQKLTQYALYQNSDKGDVKGIQLNLSANLFNGFNLSANYVYTYARSKSGDEWQPLERSMRHAATVAANYHHAWGKYGLNVNLNGRLQSKTYYPGYEDAPGYGVWNLHTTHSLSLLRWCFLEPSVGIDNLFDKVDRRPDSSLRKYALYSPGRMLVVGLKVKLK
;
A
#
# COMPACT_ATOMS: atom_id res chain seq x y z
N MET A 1 5.14 -37.30 33.10
CA MET A 1 4.13 -36.29 32.73
C MET A 1 4.60 -34.84 32.94
N ILE A 2 5.79 -34.60 33.50
CA ILE A 2 6.39 -33.26 33.75
C ILE A 2 7.40 -32.87 32.65
N ALA A 3 7.91 -33.80 31.85
CA ALA A 3 8.87 -33.51 30.77
C ALA A 3 8.27 -32.97 29.46
N ALA A 4 6.95 -33.09 29.25
CA ALA A 4 6.27 -32.57 28.03
C ALA A 4 5.87 -31.09 28.10
N LEU A 5 5.90 -30.48 29.30
CA LEU A 5 5.56 -29.05 29.51
C LEU A 5 6.72 -28.09 29.26
N PHE A 6 7.96 -28.61 29.19
CA PHE A 6 9.15 -27.78 28.93
C PHE A 6 9.52 -27.65 27.47
N SER A 7 8.96 -28.47 26.58
CA SER A 7 9.31 -28.39 25.15
C SER A 7 8.60 -27.26 24.37
N GLU A 8 7.43 -26.80 24.83
CA GLU A 8 6.68 -25.73 24.17
C GLU A 8 7.09 -24.30 24.64
N SER A 9 7.56 -24.16 25.88
CA SER A 9 8.15 -22.91 26.36
C SER A 9 9.50 -22.61 25.67
N ALA A 10 10.26 -23.65 25.31
CA ALA A 10 11.48 -23.53 24.52
C ALA A 10 11.19 -23.06 23.07
N ALA A 11 10.08 -23.45 22.46
CA ALA A 11 9.71 -22.99 21.12
C ALA A 11 9.33 -21.48 21.09
N TYR A 12 8.67 -20.99 22.15
CA TYR A 12 8.33 -19.56 22.25
C TYR A 12 9.55 -18.69 22.59
N SER A 13 10.46 -19.20 23.43
CA SER A 13 11.76 -18.53 23.69
C SER A 13 12.69 -18.60 22.49
N GLN A 14 12.61 -19.66 21.65
CA GLN A 14 13.32 -19.73 20.38
C GLN A 14 12.75 -18.80 19.32
N ILE A 15 11.44 -18.56 19.27
CA ILE A 15 10.83 -17.55 18.39
C ILE A 15 11.32 -16.15 18.78
N HIS A 16 11.47 -15.85 20.07
CA HIS A 16 12.06 -14.58 20.53
C HIS A 16 13.58 -14.50 20.34
N ARG A 17 14.31 -15.63 20.40
CA ARG A 17 15.77 -15.66 20.18
C ARG A 17 16.17 -15.62 18.71
N MET A 18 15.30 -16.06 17.78
CA MET A 18 15.60 -16.06 16.35
C MET A 18 15.34 -14.73 15.62
N THR A 19 14.76 -13.72 16.28
CA THR A 19 14.48 -12.40 15.66
C THR A 19 15.59 -11.37 15.83
N HIS A 20 16.63 -11.67 16.61
CA HIS A 20 17.83 -10.86 16.70
C HIS A 20 19.04 -11.75 16.41
N SER A 21 19.38 -11.93 15.13
CA SER A 21 20.77 -12.19 14.81
C SER A 21 21.52 -10.92 15.18
N ASP A 22 22.38 -11.02 16.17
CA ASP A 22 23.42 -10.05 16.40
C ASP A 22 24.05 -9.67 15.06
N SER A 23 24.17 -8.38 14.78
CA SER A 23 24.82 -7.84 13.59
C SER A 23 26.32 -8.21 13.49
N SER A 24 26.78 -9.15 14.31
CA SER A 24 28.12 -9.75 14.31
C SER A 24 28.20 -11.11 13.64
N SER A 25 27.09 -11.76 13.26
CA SER A 25 27.14 -13.04 12.54
C SER A 25 27.07 -12.84 11.04
N VAL A 26 28.12 -13.21 10.42
CA VAL A 26 28.65 -13.03 9.08
C VAL A 26 27.87 -13.77 7.97
N SER A 27 26.83 -14.53 8.28
CA SER A 27 26.05 -15.28 7.29
C SER A 27 24.61 -14.75 7.24
N ARG A 28 24.32 -13.89 6.27
CA ARG A 28 22.95 -13.41 6.00
C ARG A 28 22.22 -14.37 5.06
N THR A 29 21.33 -15.20 5.60
CA THR A 29 20.39 -15.99 4.80
C THR A 29 19.01 -15.37 4.91
N TYR A 30 18.28 -15.25 3.81
CA TYR A 30 16.90 -14.82 3.83
C TYR A 30 16.01 -15.86 4.52
N ASN A 31 15.17 -15.40 5.43
CA ASN A 31 14.20 -16.28 6.08
C ASN A 31 13.02 -16.53 5.14
N LEU A 32 13.02 -17.67 4.47
CA LEU A 32 11.93 -18.07 3.56
C LEU A 32 10.65 -18.49 4.30
N ASN A 33 10.64 -18.52 5.65
CA ASN A 33 9.47 -18.88 6.45
C ASN A 33 9.23 -17.92 7.63
N PRO A 34 9.04 -16.60 7.37
CA PRO A 34 8.79 -15.63 8.43
C PRO A 34 7.45 -15.85 9.15
N VAL A 35 7.31 -15.26 10.32
CA VAL A 35 6.02 -15.17 11.02
C VAL A 35 5.25 -13.97 10.47
N VAL A 36 3.99 -14.17 10.11
CA VAL A 36 3.09 -13.18 9.50
C VAL A 36 1.74 -13.15 10.22
N VAL A 37 0.93 -12.13 9.98
CA VAL A 37 -0.35 -11.91 10.66
C VAL A 37 -1.51 -11.74 9.67
N THR A 38 -1.25 -11.12 8.52
CA THR A 38 -2.30 -10.58 7.64
C THR A 38 -3.24 -11.65 7.06
N GLY A 39 -2.73 -12.84 6.78
CA GLY A 39 -3.57 -13.89 6.15
C GLY A 39 -4.51 -14.62 7.12
N SER A 40 -4.17 -14.68 8.42
CA SER A 40 -4.92 -15.43 9.44
C SER A 40 -5.50 -14.56 10.56
N GLY A 41 -5.07 -13.29 10.69
CA GLY A 41 -5.47 -12.41 11.80
C GLY A 41 -4.74 -12.68 13.12
N HIS A 42 -3.84 -13.66 13.15
CA HIS A 42 -2.96 -13.99 14.29
C HIS A 42 -1.55 -14.36 13.81
N HIS A 43 -0.58 -14.37 14.72
CA HIS A 43 0.80 -14.70 14.39
C HIS A 43 0.94 -16.17 13.97
N GLN A 44 1.38 -16.40 12.74
CA GLN A 44 1.58 -17.72 12.18
C GLN A 44 2.79 -17.76 11.25
N ARG A 45 3.51 -18.88 11.17
CA ARG A 45 4.59 -19.05 10.19
C ARG A 45 3.99 -19.12 8.77
N LEU A 46 4.61 -18.47 7.82
CA LEU A 46 4.15 -18.41 6.43
C LEU A 46 3.91 -19.82 5.83
N LYS A 47 4.77 -20.79 6.16
CA LYS A 47 4.65 -22.20 5.75
C LYS A 47 3.35 -22.86 6.25
N SER A 48 2.81 -22.44 7.38
CA SER A 48 1.62 -23.03 8.02
C SER A 48 0.32 -22.31 7.64
N MET A 49 0.40 -21.20 6.92
CA MET A 49 -0.78 -20.42 6.56
C MET A 49 -1.57 -21.05 5.42
N ALA A 50 -2.87 -21.14 5.60
CA ALA A 50 -3.79 -21.59 4.56
C ALA A 50 -3.96 -20.52 3.45
N THR A 51 -3.90 -19.23 3.78
CA THR A 51 -3.98 -18.13 2.80
C THR A 51 -2.56 -17.65 2.45
N PRO A 52 -2.14 -17.65 1.17
CA PRO A 52 -0.82 -17.13 0.77
C PRO A 52 -0.67 -15.64 1.07
N VAL A 53 0.51 -15.24 1.54
CA VAL A 53 0.88 -13.84 1.82
C VAL A 53 2.26 -13.58 1.25
N HIS A 54 2.43 -12.47 0.53
CA HIS A 54 3.75 -11.98 0.13
C HIS A 54 4.34 -11.14 1.25
N VAL A 55 5.62 -11.33 1.52
CA VAL A 55 6.34 -10.62 2.58
C VAL A 55 7.54 -9.92 1.98
N LEU A 56 7.61 -8.60 2.16
CA LEU A 56 8.76 -7.78 1.82
C LEU A 56 9.44 -7.36 3.12
N SER A 57 10.59 -7.91 3.40
CA SER A 57 11.33 -7.58 4.63
C SER A 57 12.06 -6.25 4.51
N SER A 58 12.26 -5.55 5.65
CA SER A 58 13.03 -4.31 5.65
C SER A 58 14.49 -4.54 5.22
N GLN A 59 15.01 -5.75 5.39
CA GLN A 59 16.34 -6.11 4.93
C GLN A 59 16.39 -6.13 3.40
N GLU A 60 15.49 -6.87 2.73
CA GLU A 60 15.40 -6.95 1.26
C GLU A 60 15.15 -5.57 0.64
N ILE A 61 14.26 -4.76 1.24
CA ILE A 61 13.98 -3.39 0.80
C ILE A 61 15.26 -2.54 0.81
N ARG A 62 16.04 -2.59 1.90
CA ARG A 62 17.30 -1.82 2.00
C ARG A 62 18.38 -2.32 1.06
N GLU A 63 18.56 -3.63 0.91
CA GLU A 63 19.57 -4.24 0.05
C GLU A 63 19.33 -3.91 -1.42
N GLN A 64 18.08 -3.72 -1.84
CA GLN A 64 17.71 -3.24 -3.18
C GLN A 64 17.81 -1.72 -3.34
N GLY A 65 18.35 -0.99 -2.36
CA GLY A 65 18.48 0.46 -2.40
C GLY A 65 17.15 1.23 -2.34
N ILE A 66 16.07 0.59 -1.94
CA ILE A 66 14.72 1.18 -1.93
C ILE A 66 14.53 2.02 -0.65
N THR A 67 14.05 3.26 -0.80
CA THR A 67 13.83 4.21 0.29
C THR A 67 12.36 4.53 0.53
N THR A 68 11.51 4.35 -0.47
CA THR A 68 10.11 4.75 -0.44
C THR A 68 9.19 3.53 -0.41
N PHE A 69 8.00 3.71 0.15
CA PHE A 69 7.00 2.63 0.22
C PHE A 69 6.51 2.19 -1.17
N ASP A 70 6.29 3.14 -2.03
CA ASP A 70 5.91 2.92 -3.42
C ASP A 70 7.00 2.17 -4.20
N GLY A 71 8.27 2.54 -3.98
CA GLY A 71 9.42 1.82 -4.53
C GLY A 71 9.45 0.36 -4.09
N ALA A 72 9.18 0.07 -2.80
CA ALA A 72 9.12 -1.29 -2.29
C ALA A 72 8.05 -2.12 -3.01
N LEU A 73 6.85 -1.58 -3.15
CA LEU A 73 5.76 -2.28 -3.82
C LEU A 73 6.05 -2.52 -5.31
N THR A 74 6.55 -1.51 -6.02
CA THR A 74 6.73 -1.61 -7.47
C THR A 74 7.98 -2.38 -7.89
N ARG A 75 9.10 -2.24 -7.19
CA ARG A 75 10.35 -2.96 -7.54
C ARG A 75 10.32 -4.43 -7.13
N MET A 76 9.55 -4.79 -6.07
CA MET A 76 9.56 -6.16 -5.53
C MET A 76 8.32 -6.98 -5.91
N MET A 77 7.21 -6.35 -6.33
CA MET A 77 5.95 -7.02 -6.63
C MET A 77 5.48 -6.70 -8.06
N PRO A 78 5.53 -7.65 -9.00
CA PRO A 78 5.16 -7.40 -10.39
C PRO A 78 3.65 -7.10 -10.56
N GLN A 79 2.78 -7.64 -9.70
CA GLN A 79 1.33 -7.39 -9.71
C GLN A 79 0.94 -5.98 -9.26
N MET A 80 1.88 -5.23 -8.69
CA MET A 80 1.68 -3.83 -8.30
C MET A 80 2.07 -2.90 -9.44
N SER A 81 1.25 -1.88 -9.70
CA SER A 81 1.60 -0.77 -10.58
C SER A 81 1.25 0.56 -9.93
N MET A 82 1.98 1.58 -10.30
CA MET A 82 1.80 2.93 -9.80
C MET A 82 1.91 3.96 -10.91
N SER A 83 1.10 5.00 -10.77
CA SER A 83 1.21 6.21 -11.58
C SER A 83 1.16 7.40 -10.62
N PRO A 84 2.28 8.05 -10.32
CA PRO A 84 2.29 9.26 -9.51
C PRO A 84 1.62 10.40 -10.28
N ASN A 85 1.03 11.33 -9.54
CA ASN A 85 0.56 12.61 -10.05
C ASN A 85 0.76 13.68 -8.97
N SER A 86 0.52 14.94 -9.31
CA SER A 86 0.66 16.07 -8.39
C SER A 86 -0.24 16.00 -7.14
N MET A 87 -1.26 15.16 -7.14
CA MET A 87 -2.23 15.02 -6.04
C MET A 87 -2.07 13.73 -5.23
N GLY A 88 -1.08 12.87 -5.56
CA GLY A 88 -0.84 11.61 -4.87
C GLY A 88 -0.47 10.48 -5.83
N THR A 89 -0.78 9.24 -5.48
CA THR A 89 -0.35 8.08 -6.24
C THR A 89 -1.53 7.18 -6.59
N PHE A 90 -1.71 6.88 -7.88
CA PHE A 90 -2.62 5.84 -8.34
C PHE A 90 -1.95 4.46 -8.18
N LEU A 91 -2.29 3.78 -7.11
CA LEU A 91 -1.83 2.41 -6.84
C LEU A 91 -2.82 1.41 -7.43
N ARG A 92 -2.31 0.33 -8.01
CA ARG A 92 -3.12 -0.81 -8.50
C ARG A 92 -2.51 -2.12 -8.07
N LEU A 93 -3.39 -3.06 -7.73
CA LEU A 93 -3.02 -4.45 -7.44
C LEU A 93 -3.82 -5.34 -8.40
N ASN A 94 -3.11 -6.12 -9.22
CA ASN A 94 -3.73 -6.95 -10.26
C ASN A 94 -4.70 -6.18 -11.18
N GLY A 95 -4.40 -4.91 -11.48
CA GLY A 95 -5.22 -4.03 -12.32
C GLY A 95 -6.37 -3.30 -11.60
N LEU A 96 -6.74 -3.69 -10.37
CA LEU A 96 -7.74 -3.01 -9.55
C LEU A 96 -7.11 -1.83 -8.80
N GLY A 97 -7.78 -0.67 -8.79
CA GLY A 97 -7.24 0.58 -8.27
C GLY A 97 -7.31 0.74 -6.75
N ASN A 98 -6.80 1.88 -6.26
CA ASN A 98 -6.68 2.24 -4.85
C ASN A 98 -7.90 1.95 -3.99
N LYS A 99 -9.09 2.28 -4.49
CA LYS A 99 -10.34 2.11 -3.75
C LYS A 99 -10.69 0.65 -3.40
N TYR A 100 -9.99 -0.31 -4.01
CA TYR A 100 -10.12 -1.75 -3.77
C TYR A 100 -8.98 -2.34 -2.95
N ILE A 101 -8.00 -1.52 -2.57
CA ILE A 101 -6.81 -1.93 -1.82
C ILE A 101 -6.87 -1.34 -0.42
N LEU A 102 -6.93 -2.20 0.58
CA LEU A 102 -6.91 -1.76 1.97
C LEU A 102 -5.47 -1.65 2.46
N ILE A 103 -5.06 -0.45 2.88
CA ILE A 103 -3.73 -0.20 3.45
C ILE A 103 -3.87 -0.12 4.97
N LEU A 104 -3.07 -0.93 5.66
CA LEU A 104 -3.05 -1.02 7.12
C LEU A 104 -1.66 -0.69 7.67
N VAL A 105 -1.62 -0.14 8.86
CA VAL A 105 -0.43 -0.02 9.70
C VAL A 105 -0.69 -0.77 10.99
N ASN A 106 0.03 -1.87 11.21
CA ASN A 106 -0.16 -2.81 12.33
C ASN A 106 -1.61 -3.33 12.46
N GLY A 107 -2.26 -3.59 11.31
CA GLY A 107 -3.64 -4.09 11.27
C GLY A 107 -4.73 -3.02 11.34
N GLN A 108 -4.40 -1.74 11.48
CA GLN A 108 -5.33 -0.63 11.57
C GLN A 108 -5.34 0.18 10.27
N LYS A 109 -6.51 0.53 9.75
CA LYS A 109 -6.67 1.22 8.47
C LYS A 109 -5.91 2.56 8.46
N LEU A 110 -5.17 2.82 7.37
CA LEU A 110 -4.64 4.13 7.03
C LEU A 110 -5.70 4.89 6.23
N SER A 111 -6.10 6.04 6.72
CA SER A 111 -7.08 6.93 6.09
C SER A 111 -6.39 8.09 5.38
N GLY A 112 -7.12 8.79 4.53
CA GLY A 112 -6.65 10.00 3.85
C GLY A 112 -6.28 9.74 2.39
N ASP A 113 -7.19 10.11 1.52
CA ASP A 113 -6.99 10.12 0.09
C ASP A 113 -7.31 11.48 -0.53
N ILE A 114 -6.83 11.68 -1.74
CA ILE A 114 -7.13 12.83 -2.57
C ILE A 114 -7.68 12.29 -3.89
N SER A 115 -9.01 12.33 -4.05
CA SER A 115 -9.67 11.83 -5.27
C SER A 115 -9.25 10.39 -5.61
N ASN A 116 -9.32 9.50 -4.64
CA ASN A 116 -8.87 8.11 -4.71
C ASN A 116 -7.34 7.92 -4.88
N ASN A 117 -6.54 8.96 -4.66
CA ASN A 117 -5.09 8.86 -4.63
C ASN A 117 -4.60 8.77 -3.18
N VAL A 118 -3.95 7.68 -2.85
CA VAL A 118 -3.38 7.50 -1.50
C VAL A 118 -2.09 8.29 -1.36
N ASP A 119 -1.94 9.05 -0.27
CA ASP A 119 -0.68 9.71 0.05
C ASP A 119 0.26 8.75 0.78
N LEU A 120 1.09 8.03 0.02
CA LEU A 120 2.02 7.03 0.53
C LEU A 120 3.21 7.64 1.29
N ASN A 121 3.48 8.95 1.14
CA ASN A 121 4.50 9.66 1.92
C ASN A 121 4.15 9.79 3.41
N ARG A 122 2.97 9.36 3.84
CA ARG A 122 2.57 9.26 5.25
C ARG A 122 3.11 8.01 5.96
N ILE A 123 3.78 7.11 5.23
CA ILE A 123 4.36 5.87 5.76
C ILE A 123 5.84 6.09 6.05
N ASN A 124 6.22 6.05 7.34
CA ASN A 124 7.61 6.19 7.75
C ASN A 124 8.38 4.89 7.51
N MET A 125 9.15 4.84 6.42
CA MET A 125 9.94 3.67 6.04
C MET A 125 11.02 3.28 7.04
N ALA A 126 11.52 4.21 7.84
CA ALA A 126 12.52 3.93 8.88
C ALA A 126 11.98 3.00 9.99
N ARG A 127 10.66 2.93 10.15
CA ARG A 127 9.99 2.08 11.14
C ARG A 127 9.42 0.79 10.55
N VAL A 128 9.49 0.59 9.25
CA VAL A 128 8.96 -0.61 8.61
C VAL A 128 9.85 -1.81 8.93
N LYS A 129 9.29 -2.83 9.57
CA LYS A 129 9.92 -4.14 9.78
C LYS A 129 9.71 -5.05 8.56
N ARG A 130 8.50 -5.04 8.03
CA ARG A 130 8.10 -5.76 6.82
C ARG A 130 6.77 -5.22 6.30
N ILE A 131 6.52 -5.48 5.04
CA ILE A 131 5.23 -5.25 4.39
C ILE A 131 4.65 -6.62 4.05
N GLU A 132 3.42 -6.88 4.50
CA GLU A 132 2.68 -8.09 4.20
C GLU A 132 1.59 -7.76 3.18
N VAL A 133 1.57 -8.45 2.04
CA VAL A 133 0.57 -8.24 0.99
C VAL A 133 -0.23 -9.51 0.80
N LEU A 134 -1.54 -9.38 0.96
CA LEU A 134 -2.52 -10.42 0.75
C LEU A 134 -3.29 -10.10 -0.53
N ASP A 135 -3.16 -10.96 -1.54
CA ASP A 135 -3.89 -10.83 -2.80
C ASP A 135 -5.33 -11.35 -2.69
N GLY A 136 -6.24 -10.70 -3.42
CA GLY A 136 -7.65 -11.07 -3.51
C GLY A 136 -8.50 -10.59 -2.34
N ALA A 137 -9.78 -10.95 -2.35
CA ALA A 137 -10.74 -10.45 -1.39
C ALA A 137 -10.41 -10.90 0.05
N ALA A 138 -10.37 -9.95 0.98
CA ALA A 138 -10.08 -10.17 2.39
C ALA A 138 -11.10 -9.51 3.33
N SER A 139 -12.28 -9.19 2.82
CA SER A 139 -13.30 -8.46 3.58
C SER A 139 -13.87 -9.23 4.78
N SER A 140 -13.68 -10.55 4.83
CA SER A 140 -14.08 -11.36 6.00
C SER A 140 -13.32 -11.02 7.28
N LEU A 141 -12.06 -10.60 7.20
CA LEU A 141 -11.27 -10.17 8.37
C LEU A 141 -11.21 -8.65 8.49
N TYR A 142 -11.05 -7.94 7.36
CA TYR A 142 -10.69 -6.54 7.35
C TYR A 142 -11.83 -5.59 6.93
N GLY A 143 -12.98 -6.13 6.52
CA GLY A 143 -14.16 -5.36 6.17
C GLY A 143 -14.12 -4.76 4.76
N SER A 144 -14.78 -3.60 4.59
CA SER A 144 -14.87 -2.89 3.32
C SER A 144 -13.50 -2.50 2.75
N ASP A 145 -13.44 -2.35 1.42
CA ASP A 145 -12.28 -1.88 0.63
C ASP A 145 -11.20 -2.92 0.34
N ALA A 146 -11.31 -4.15 0.89
CA ALA A 146 -10.39 -5.25 0.67
C ALA A 146 -10.85 -6.19 -0.47
N ILE A 147 -11.14 -5.64 -1.66
CA ILE A 147 -11.57 -6.41 -2.85
C ILE A 147 -10.36 -6.91 -3.64
N ALA A 148 -9.38 -6.05 -3.91
CA ALA A 148 -8.15 -6.41 -4.63
C ALA A 148 -7.14 -7.08 -3.71
N GLY A 149 -7.09 -6.64 -2.44
CA GLY A 149 -6.18 -7.17 -1.45
C GLY A 149 -5.97 -6.23 -0.27
N VAL A 150 -5.05 -6.66 0.60
CA VAL A 150 -4.64 -5.93 1.81
C VAL A 150 -3.13 -5.75 1.79
N ILE A 151 -2.67 -4.54 2.08
CA ILE A 151 -1.26 -4.22 2.30
C ILE A 151 -1.12 -3.80 3.76
N ASN A 152 -0.44 -4.62 4.57
CA ASN A 152 -0.26 -4.36 5.99
C ASN A 152 1.20 -4.06 6.31
N ILE A 153 1.47 -2.84 6.76
CA ILE A 153 2.78 -2.36 7.17
C ILE A 153 2.99 -2.72 8.63
N ILE A 154 3.91 -3.65 8.90
CA ILE A 154 4.29 -4.04 10.25
C ILE A 154 5.49 -3.20 10.69
N THR A 155 5.33 -2.43 11.76
CA THR A 155 6.39 -1.58 12.29
C THR A 155 7.31 -2.32 13.24
N ASP A 156 8.57 -1.90 13.28
CA ASP A 156 9.58 -2.48 14.18
C ASP A 156 9.41 -1.97 15.62
N GLN A 157 9.66 -2.86 16.58
CA GLN A 157 9.62 -2.59 18.02
C GLN A 157 10.63 -3.51 18.70
N PRO A 158 11.79 -2.99 19.14
CA PRO A 158 12.70 -3.75 19.99
C PRO A 158 12.01 -4.19 21.29
N THR A 159 12.34 -5.40 21.73
CA THR A 159 11.77 -6.02 22.95
C THR A 159 12.85 -6.49 23.93
N GLN A 160 14.09 -6.13 23.68
CA GLN A 160 15.24 -6.39 24.55
C GLN A 160 15.84 -5.07 25.01
N ASP A 161 16.43 -5.04 26.20
CA ASP A 161 17.05 -3.84 26.76
C ASP A 161 18.03 -3.24 25.75
N LEU A 162 17.73 -2.01 25.36
CA LEU A 162 18.41 -1.32 24.27
C LEU A 162 18.27 0.19 24.41
N VAL A 163 19.34 0.91 24.16
CA VAL A 163 19.31 2.33 23.76
C VAL A 163 20.03 2.41 22.42
N ALA A 164 19.33 2.82 21.37
CA ALA A 164 19.95 2.91 20.06
C ALA A 164 19.49 4.17 19.31
N VAL A 165 20.44 4.81 18.64
CA VAL A 165 20.18 5.88 17.67
C VAL A 165 20.57 5.37 16.29
N THR A 166 19.69 5.54 15.32
CA THR A 166 19.98 5.21 13.92
C THR A 166 19.70 6.44 13.06
N SER A 167 20.67 6.83 12.24
CA SER A 167 20.53 7.84 11.19
C SER A 167 20.76 7.18 9.84
N ASP A 168 19.87 7.40 8.87
CA ASP A 168 20.02 6.91 7.49
C ASP A 168 19.78 8.08 6.54
N THR A 169 20.82 8.44 5.80
CA THR A 169 20.80 9.55 4.82
C THR A 169 21.11 8.99 3.46
N ARG A 170 20.28 9.31 2.46
CA ARG A 170 20.51 8.97 1.06
C ARG A 170 20.29 10.18 0.17
N LEU A 171 21.21 10.36 -0.74
CA LEU A 171 21.20 11.39 -1.77
C LEU A 171 21.20 10.72 -3.13
N SER A 172 20.43 11.25 -4.04
CA SER A 172 20.39 10.79 -5.42
C SER A 172 20.47 11.99 -6.37
N SER A 173 20.87 11.74 -7.61
CA SER A 173 20.74 12.70 -8.68
C SER A 173 19.29 13.23 -8.75
N PHE A 174 19.09 14.37 -9.37
CA PHE A 174 17.77 15.05 -9.48
C PHE A 174 17.19 15.52 -8.14
N GLY A 175 18.06 15.91 -7.19
CA GLY A 175 17.66 16.52 -5.93
C GLY A 175 16.87 15.62 -4.98
N ILE A 176 16.98 14.30 -5.13
CA ILE A 176 16.30 13.37 -4.23
C ILE A 176 17.11 13.21 -2.96
N LEU A 177 16.50 13.54 -1.83
CA LEU A 177 17.06 13.36 -0.48
C LEU A 177 16.06 12.53 0.34
N THR A 178 16.57 11.48 0.99
CA THR A 178 15.85 10.76 2.06
C THR A 178 16.70 10.79 3.31
N GLN A 179 16.15 11.34 4.38
CA GLN A 179 16.80 11.43 5.68
C GLN A 179 15.89 10.83 6.74
N SER A 180 16.41 9.94 7.57
CA SER A 180 15.68 9.46 8.75
C SER A 180 16.55 9.35 9.98
N VAL A 181 15.95 9.62 11.14
CA VAL A 181 16.57 9.44 12.45
C VAL A 181 15.60 8.69 13.34
N THR A 182 16.09 7.67 14.04
CA THR A 182 15.30 6.94 15.04
C THR A 182 16.05 6.86 16.35
N LEU A 183 15.33 7.04 17.45
CA LEU A 183 15.79 6.81 18.82
C LEU A 183 14.92 5.71 19.43
N ASP A 184 15.54 4.59 19.78
CA ASP A 184 14.91 3.44 20.39
C ASP A 184 15.42 3.27 21.81
N ILE A 185 14.51 3.28 22.76
CA ILE A 185 14.79 3.02 24.19
C ILE A 185 13.86 1.90 24.63
N TYR A 186 14.40 0.82 25.15
CA TYR A 186 13.62 -0.25 25.77
C TYR A 186 14.32 -0.71 27.03
N LYS A 187 13.61 -0.72 28.16
CA LYS A 187 14.11 -1.19 29.43
C LYS A 187 12.97 -1.68 30.32
N ASN A 188 13.14 -2.83 30.95
CA ASN A 188 12.20 -3.37 31.96
C ASN A 188 10.72 -3.38 31.49
N GLY A 189 10.47 -3.77 30.25
CA GLY A 189 9.13 -3.83 29.68
C GLY A 189 8.58 -2.50 29.17
N PHE A 190 9.24 -1.37 29.40
CA PHE A 190 8.89 -0.05 28.83
C PHE A 190 9.72 0.23 27.59
N GLY A 191 9.04 0.60 26.50
CA GLY A 191 9.64 1.02 25.25
C GLY A 191 9.22 2.42 24.83
N SER A 192 10.16 3.22 24.35
CA SER A 192 9.95 4.53 23.72
C SER A 192 10.66 4.56 22.39
N TYR A 193 9.91 4.82 21.30
CA TYR A 193 10.42 4.77 19.94
C TYR A 193 10.07 6.08 19.25
N THR A 194 11.07 6.96 19.13
CA THR A 194 10.95 8.23 18.41
C THR A 194 11.47 8.06 17.00
N SER A 195 10.85 8.68 16.03
CA SER A 195 11.30 8.67 14.64
C SER A 195 11.01 9.98 13.95
N PHE A 196 11.93 10.39 13.11
CA PHE A 196 11.79 11.50 12.18
C PHE A 196 12.21 11.03 10.80
N SER A 197 11.48 11.40 9.77
CA SER A 197 11.91 11.27 8.38
C SER A 197 11.62 12.53 7.59
N HIS A 198 12.48 12.83 6.64
CA HIS A 198 12.35 13.90 5.68
C HIS A 198 12.73 13.41 4.30
N ASP A 199 11.79 13.51 3.36
CA ASP A 199 11.95 13.13 1.98
C ASP A 199 11.74 14.36 1.09
N ARG A 200 12.65 14.53 0.12
CA ARG A 200 12.57 15.57 -0.89
C ARG A 200 12.84 14.96 -2.26
N ALA A 201 12.14 15.41 -3.27
CA ALA A 201 12.44 15.16 -4.67
C ALA A 201 12.19 16.44 -5.47
N ASP A 202 13.10 16.80 -6.36
CA ASP A 202 12.91 17.92 -7.27
C ASP A 202 12.01 17.51 -8.44
N SER A 203 11.37 18.49 -9.08
CA SER A 203 10.59 18.27 -10.31
C SER A 203 11.52 17.92 -11.47
N TYR A 204 11.05 17.08 -12.39
CA TYR A 204 11.81 16.76 -13.60
C TYR A 204 10.91 16.60 -14.83
N GLN A 205 11.51 16.69 -16.02
CA GLN A 205 10.88 16.45 -17.30
C GLN A 205 11.41 15.18 -17.94
N ASN A 206 10.54 14.42 -18.62
CA ASN A 206 10.94 13.31 -19.48
C ASN A 206 11.17 13.77 -20.93
N SER A 207 10.41 14.79 -21.37
CA SER A 207 10.52 15.40 -22.69
C SER A 207 10.39 16.92 -22.55
N GLY A 208 11.22 17.67 -23.26
CA GLY A 208 11.10 19.10 -23.38
C GLY A 208 10.07 19.58 -24.44
N LEU A 209 9.24 18.65 -24.95
CA LEU A 209 8.24 18.92 -26.00
C LEU A 209 6.85 18.45 -25.54
N GLU A 210 5.82 19.23 -25.92
CA GLU A 210 4.41 18.84 -25.71
C GLU A 210 3.58 19.16 -26.98
N TYR A 211 2.49 18.37 -27.19
CA TYR A 211 1.48 18.69 -28.20
C TYR A 211 0.47 19.68 -27.60
N VAL A 212 0.49 20.90 -28.14
CA VAL A 212 -0.49 21.94 -27.81
C VAL A 212 -1.70 21.77 -28.72
N LYS A 213 -2.87 22.18 -28.24
CA LYS A 213 -4.08 22.17 -29.06
C LYS A 213 -3.88 23.05 -30.30
N ASP A 214 -4.32 22.53 -31.44
CA ASP A 214 -4.27 23.22 -32.75
C ASP A 214 -2.84 23.45 -33.32
N ALA A 215 -1.83 22.71 -32.80
CA ALA A 215 -0.49 22.69 -33.39
C ALA A 215 -0.21 21.33 -34.06
N ASP A 216 0.27 21.35 -35.28
CA ASP A 216 0.62 20.14 -36.06
C ASP A 216 1.89 19.48 -35.52
N GLU A 217 2.80 20.27 -34.94
CA GLU A 217 4.08 19.82 -34.42
C GLU A 217 4.19 20.06 -32.90
N PRO A 218 4.92 19.20 -32.16
CA PRO A 218 5.12 19.41 -30.75
C PRO A 218 5.93 20.65 -30.45
N GLN A 219 5.53 21.41 -29.43
CA GLN A 219 6.14 22.70 -29.05
C GLN A 219 7.03 22.51 -27.80
N PRO A 220 8.06 23.35 -27.62
CA PRO A 220 8.85 23.34 -26.40
C PRO A 220 8.00 23.59 -25.16
N THR A 221 8.27 22.84 -24.08
CA THR A 221 7.59 23.01 -22.80
C THR A 221 8.58 22.98 -21.63
N ILE A 222 8.29 23.78 -20.60
CA ILE A 222 9.00 23.79 -19.33
C ILE A 222 8.19 23.05 -18.25
N ALA A 223 6.98 22.60 -18.55
CA ALA A 223 6.11 21.94 -17.60
C ALA A 223 6.75 20.64 -17.11
N PRO A 224 6.93 20.44 -15.79
CA PRO A 224 7.53 19.23 -15.29
C PRO A 224 6.58 18.04 -15.49
N PHE A 225 7.16 16.92 -15.82
CA PHE A 225 6.47 15.65 -15.93
C PHE A 225 6.18 15.04 -14.55
N PHE A 226 7.15 15.14 -13.66
CA PHE A 226 7.02 14.77 -12.25
C PHE A 226 7.10 16.03 -11.40
N THR A 227 6.15 16.17 -10.49
CA THR A 227 6.07 17.28 -9.56
C THR A 227 6.87 17.01 -8.31
N GLY A 228 7.81 17.88 -7.99
CA GLY A 228 8.62 17.82 -6.79
C GLY A 228 7.81 17.94 -5.51
N TYR A 229 8.37 17.44 -4.42
CA TYR A 229 7.74 17.49 -3.11
C TYR A 229 8.76 17.55 -1.98
N ARG A 230 8.29 17.99 -0.82
CA ARG A 230 8.97 17.94 0.47
C ARG A 230 8.02 17.32 1.49
N ALA A 231 8.39 16.20 2.08
CA ALA A 231 7.54 15.47 3.05
C ALA A 231 8.32 15.19 4.33
N SER A 232 7.70 15.43 5.48
CA SER A 232 8.28 15.13 6.78
C SER A 232 7.30 14.35 7.64
N ILE A 233 7.80 13.39 8.39
CA ILE A 233 7.02 12.61 9.37
C ILE A 233 7.77 12.63 10.69
N ILE A 234 7.07 12.93 11.76
CA ILE A 234 7.54 12.71 13.13
C ILE A 234 6.60 11.73 13.80
N GLY A 235 7.16 10.68 14.40
CA GLY A 235 6.41 9.65 15.08
C GLY A 235 6.97 9.36 16.47
N GLN A 236 6.06 9.14 17.42
CA GLN A 236 6.38 8.67 18.77
C GLN A 236 5.50 7.47 19.09
N LYS A 237 6.13 6.39 19.57
CA LYS A 237 5.42 5.23 20.07
C LYS A 237 5.91 4.82 21.43
N PHE A 238 4.98 4.50 22.31
CA PHE A 238 5.25 3.92 23.61
C PHE A 238 4.71 2.49 23.66
N THR A 239 5.43 1.62 24.32
CA THR A 239 4.96 0.27 24.67
C THR A 239 5.22 0.03 26.14
N TYR A 240 4.33 -0.69 26.81
CA TYR A 240 4.52 -1.06 28.20
C TYR A 240 3.98 -2.47 28.43
N ALA A 241 4.87 -3.37 28.84
CA ALA A 241 4.57 -4.75 29.17
C ALA A 241 4.93 -5.02 30.63
N PRO A 242 4.07 -4.66 31.60
CA PRO A 242 4.33 -4.83 33.03
C PRO A 242 4.39 -6.31 33.45
N SER A 243 3.83 -7.20 32.64
CA SER A 243 3.81 -8.64 32.86
C SER A 243 3.78 -9.40 31.55
N GLN A 244 3.88 -10.74 31.62
CA GLN A 244 3.72 -11.61 30.45
C GLN A 244 2.26 -11.65 29.93
N HIS A 245 1.31 -11.19 30.75
CA HIS A 245 -0.12 -11.20 30.46
C HIS A 245 -0.61 -9.91 29.83
N LEU A 246 0.00 -8.77 30.10
CA LEU A 246 -0.47 -7.46 29.63
C LEU A 246 0.61 -6.75 28.82
N ALA A 247 0.25 -6.32 27.62
CA ALA A 247 1.06 -5.42 26.80
C ALA A 247 0.18 -4.27 26.31
N LEU A 248 0.62 -3.05 26.53
CA LEU A 248 -0.04 -1.81 26.13
C LEU A 248 0.81 -1.06 25.09
N ASN A 249 0.16 -0.33 24.22
CA ASN A 249 0.82 0.56 23.28
C ASN A 249 0.06 1.86 23.07
N ALA A 250 0.80 2.93 22.81
CA ALA A 250 0.27 4.22 22.39
C ALA A 250 1.16 4.79 21.29
N GLY A 251 0.59 5.37 20.26
CA GLY A 251 1.32 5.94 19.13
C GLY A 251 0.76 7.27 18.68
N LEU A 252 1.64 8.14 18.18
CA LEU A 252 1.30 9.43 17.57
C LEU A 252 2.22 9.64 16.37
N ASP A 253 1.64 9.86 15.19
CA ASP A 253 2.36 10.22 13.97
C ASP A 253 1.79 11.53 13.42
N TYR A 254 2.68 12.49 13.17
CA TYR A 254 2.35 13.72 12.45
C TYR A 254 3.11 13.73 11.12
N SER A 255 2.40 13.95 10.02
CA SER A 255 2.96 14.07 8.68
C SER A 255 2.62 15.43 8.07
N TYR A 256 3.60 16.00 7.39
CA TYR A 256 3.46 17.25 6.63
C TYR A 256 4.12 17.09 5.28
N LYS A 257 3.41 17.47 4.20
CA LYS A 257 3.95 17.46 2.84
C LYS A 257 3.56 18.72 2.10
N ILE A 258 4.48 19.24 1.33
CA ILE A 258 4.26 20.29 0.32
C ILE A 258 4.56 19.66 -1.04
N THR A 259 3.69 19.90 -2.01
CA THR A 259 3.92 19.51 -3.40
C THR A 259 3.85 20.78 -4.23
N ASP A 260 4.92 21.06 -4.95
CA ASP A 260 4.96 22.16 -5.90
C ASP A 260 3.93 21.89 -7.00
N ARG A 261 3.24 22.91 -7.46
CA ARG A 261 2.40 22.78 -8.64
C ARG A 261 3.20 23.30 -9.81
N PRO A 262 3.35 22.50 -10.85
CA PRO A 262 4.07 22.96 -12.02
C PRO A 262 3.32 24.11 -12.69
N GLU A 263 4.08 24.99 -13.27
CA GLU A 263 3.56 25.98 -14.19
C GLU A 263 2.71 25.36 -15.30
N SER A 264 1.86 26.18 -15.90
CA SER A 264 0.97 25.74 -16.98
C SER A 264 1.78 25.06 -18.10
N ARG A 265 1.25 23.96 -18.61
CA ARG A 265 1.85 23.19 -19.71
C ARG A 265 2.06 23.97 -20.99
N SER A 266 1.43 25.09 -21.18
CA SER A 266 1.46 25.88 -22.43
C SER A 266 2.57 26.90 -22.54
N GLY A 267 3.58 26.88 -21.65
CA GLY A 267 4.66 27.87 -21.66
C GLY A 267 4.18 29.34 -21.53
N ILE A 268 2.87 29.54 -21.35
CA ILE A 268 2.29 30.85 -21.06
C ILE A 268 2.66 31.14 -19.61
N ALA A 269 3.37 32.21 -19.38
CA ALA A 269 3.68 32.74 -18.06
C ALA A 269 2.42 32.76 -17.18
N GLY A 270 2.37 31.91 -16.20
CA GLY A 270 1.22 31.69 -15.35
C GLY A 270 1.38 30.35 -14.66
N GLY A 271 2.31 30.26 -13.73
CA GLY A 271 2.43 29.17 -12.79
C GLY A 271 1.09 28.96 -12.08
N THR A 272 0.90 27.81 -11.45
CA THR A 272 -0.19 27.69 -10.51
C THR A 272 0.13 28.64 -9.36
N ASP A 273 -0.81 29.49 -9.06
CA ASP A 273 -0.69 30.54 -8.05
C ASP A 273 -0.61 29.99 -6.62
N TYR A 274 -0.36 28.68 -6.44
CA TYR A 274 -0.38 28.02 -5.13
C TYR A 274 0.42 26.71 -5.07
N GLU A 275 0.94 26.41 -3.89
CA GLU A 275 1.43 25.10 -3.49
C GLU A 275 0.32 24.26 -2.85
N MET A 276 0.42 22.92 -2.97
CA MET A 276 -0.48 22.02 -2.26
C MET A 276 0.14 21.60 -0.94
N ARG A 277 -0.56 21.80 0.17
CA ARG A 277 -0.13 21.44 1.52
C ARG A 277 -0.99 20.36 2.13
N TYR A 278 -0.34 19.31 2.63
CA TYR A 278 -0.97 18.13 3.22
C TYR A 278 -0.55 17.98 4.66
N LYS A 279 -1.50 17.70 5.55
CA LYS A 279 -1.25 17.50 6.99
C LYS A 279 -2.00 16.25 7.44
N GLY A 280 -1.27 15.31 8.05
CA GLY A 280 -1.81 14.11 8.67
C GLY A 280 -1.51 14.08 10.16
N LEU A 281 -2.47 13.67 10.97
CA LEU A 281 -2.28 13.38 12.39
C LEU A 281 -3.00 12.07 12.71
N ARG A 282 -2.21 11.06 13.07
CA ARG A 282 -2.70 9.75 13.46
C ARG A 282 -2.25 9.45 14.88
N TRP A 283 -3.17 9.00 15.71
CA TRP A 283 -2.83 8.45 17.02
C TRP A 283 -3.61 7.16 17.28
N ASN A 284 -3.01 6.29 18.04
CA ASN A 284 -3.60 5.02 18.42
C ASN A 284 -3.30 4.67 19.87
N LEU A 285 -4.23 3.97 20.48
CA LEU A 285 -4.08 3.30 21.77
C LEU A 285 -4.46 1.84 21.56
N GLY A 286 -3.70 0.94 22.17
CA GLY A 286 -4.00 -0.48 22.04
C GLY A 286 -3.46 -1.28 23.22
N GLY A 287 -4.00 -2.48 23.36
CA GLY A 287 -3.55 -3.40 24.38
C GLY A 287 -3.90 -4.85 24.07
N ILE A 288 -3.08 -5.75 24.56
CA ILE A 288 -3.28 -7.19 24.48
C ILE A 288 -3.24 -7.73 25.89
N TYR A 289 -4.31 -8.42 26.28
CA TYR A 289 -4.36 -9.19 27.52
C TYR A 289 -4.37 -10.69 27.21
N LYS A 290 -3.40 -11.42 27.73
CA LYS A 290 -3.28 -12.88 27.59
C LYS A 290 -3.82 -13.55 28.84
N PHE A 291 -4.97 -14.20 28.73
CA PHE A 291 -5.52 -15.03 29.84
C PHE A 291 -4.63 -16.23 30.09
N THR A 292 -4.10 -16.79 29.02
CA THR A 292 -3.13 -17.89 29.02
C THR A 292 -2.14 -17.69 27.85
N ASN A 293 -1.15 -18.55 27.70
CA ASN A 293 -0.27 -18.54 26.54
C ASN A 293 -0.98 -18.76 25.20
N ARG A 294 -2.24 -19.22 25.22
CA ARG A 294 -3.04 -19.57 24.02
C ARG A 294 -4.28 -18.71 23.84
N HIS A 295 -4.74 -18.00 24.88
CA HIS A 295 -5.95 -17.17 24.83
C HIS A 295 -5.62 -15.72 25.05
N SER A 296 -6.06 -14.85 24.15
CA SER A 296 -5.82 -13.42 24.27
C SER A 296 -7.02 -12.59 23.83
N LEU A 297 -7.14 -11.41 24.43
CA LEU A 297 -8.03 -10.35 24.02
C LEU A 297 -7.18 -9.16 23.61
N GLN A 298 -7.44 -8.61 22.44
CA GLN A 298 -6.81 -7.41 21.92
C GLN A 298 -7.87 -6.33 21.75
N ALA A 299 -7.55 -5.11 22.17
CA ALA A 299 -8.38 -3.92 21.94
C ALA A 299 -7.50 -2.82 21.36
N ASP A 300 -7.96 -2.18 20.30
CA ASP A 300 -7.26 -1.09 19.63
C ASP A 300 -8.25 0.04 19.32
N PHE A 301 -7.79 1.29 19.47
CA PHE A 301 -8.52 2.48 19.06
C PHE A 301 -7.60 3.41 18.30
N THR A 302 -8.04 3.88 17.13
CA THR A 302 -7.27 4.75 16.24
C THR A 302 -8.09 5.95 15.83
N VAL A 303 -7.44 7.11 15.78
CA VAL A 303 -7.97 8.31 15.12
C VAL A 303 -6.95 8.75 14.07
N ASP A 304 -7.41 8.88 12.84
CA ASP A 304 -6.63 9.38 11.72
C ASP A 304 -7.30 10.62 11.14
N ARG A 305 -6.58 11.73 11.15
CA ARG A 305 -7.01 13.02 10.59
C ARG A 305 -6.12 13.37 9.42
N PHE A 306 -6.73 13.68 8.29
CA PHE A 306 -6.03 14.10 7.10
C PHE A 306 -6.68 15.35 6.54
N ARG A 307 -5.88 16.31 6.11
CA ARG A 307 -6.35 17.52 5.46
C ARG A 307 -5.35 17.98 4.41
N TYR A 308 -5.87 18.57 3.36
CA TYR A 308 -5.04 19.29 2.40
C TYR A 308 -5.73 20.54 1.91
N GLY A 309 -4.94 21.45 1.37
CA GLY A 309 -5.40 22.72 0.82
C GLY A 309 -4.34 23.37 -0.05
N LYS A 310 -4.67 24.53 -0.51
CA LYS A 310 -3.85 25.40 -1.36
C LYS A 310 -3.31 26.53 -0.51
N GLU A 311 -2.04 26.84 -0.62
CA GLU A 311 -1.47 28.07 -0.08
C GLU A 311 -0.95 28.88 -1.28
N TYR A 312 -1.43 30.12 -1.41
CA TYR A 312 -1.16 30.96 -2.56
C TYR A 312 0.22 31.60 -2.45
N ASP A 313 1.01 31.53 -3.52
CA ASP A 313 2.37 32.08 -3.60
C ASP A 313 2.39 33.39 -4.37
N VAL A 314 1.28 33.73 -5.05
CA VAL A 314 1.10 34.93 -5.88
C VAL A 314 -0.25 35.53 -5.56
N ASP A 315 -0.32 36.87 -5.60
CA ASP A 315 -1.59 37.60 -5.50
C ASP A 315 -2.47 37.31 -6.71
N THR A 316 -3.68 36.87 -6.45
CA THR A 316 -4.73 36.66 -7.47
C THR A 316 -5.84 37.69 -7.28
N LYS A 317 -6.88 37.66 -8.12
CA LYS A 317 -8.07 38.49 -7.93
C LYS A 317 -8.82 38.23 -6.65
N THR A 318 -8.66 37.03 -6.06
CA THR A 318 -9.46 36.54 -4.92
C THR A 318 -8.63 36.25 -3.68
N TYR A 319 -7.35 35.89 -3.86
CA TYR A 319 -6.48 35.46 -2.78
C TYR A 319 -5.15 36.20 -2.83
N HIS A 320 -4.56 36.45 -1.65
CA HIS A 320 -3.26 37.06 -1.46
C HIS A 320 -2.17 36.02 -1.15
N VAL A 321 -0.92 36.42 -1.35
CA VAL A 321 0.25 35.60 -0.96
C VAL A 321 0.14 35.19 0.50
N GLY A 322 0.27 33.90 0.78
CA GLY A 322 0.15 33.29 2.12
C GLY A 322 -1.26 32.87 2.51
N ASP A 323 -2.29 33.20 1.72
CA ASP A 323 -3.64 32.73 1.98
C ASP A 323 -3.73 31.21 1.84
N TYR A 324 -4.29 30.56 2.88
CA TYR A 324 -4.51 29.12 2.87
C TYR A 324 -5.98 28.76 2.73
N VAL A 325 -6.31 28.08 1.62
CA VAL A 325 -7.67 27.59 1.36
C VAL A 325 -7.71 26.08 1.54
N GLN A 326 -8.44 25.63 2.57
CA GLN A 326 -8.61 24.20 2.83
C GLN A 326 -9.52 23.55 1.79
N SER A 327 -9.00 22.57 1.03
CA SER A 327 -9.77 21.86 0.00
C SER A 327 -10.51 20.65 0.56
N LYS A 328 -9.88 19.86 1.45
CA LYS A 328 -10.48 18.63 2.00
C LYS A 328 -10.02 18.39 3.43
N LYS A 329 -10.93 17.90 4.28
CA LYS A 329 -10.67 17.42 5.63
C LYS A 329 -11.36 16.08 5.82
N GLN A 330 -10.58 15.09 6.20
CA GLN A 330 -11.05 13.74 6.52
C GLN A 330 -10.72 13.41 7.97
N ARG A 331 -11.59 12.65 8.62
CA ARG A 331 -11.33 12.05 9.92
C ARG A 331 -11.93 10.66 9.95
N MET A 332 -11.12 9.69 10.29
CA MET A 332 -11.54 8.34 10.60
C MET A 332 -11.29 8.05 12.08
N MET A 333 -12.24 7.43 12.74
CA MET A 333 -12.11 6.87 14.08
C MET A 333 -12.47 5.40 13.99
N GLU A 334 -11.65 4.54 14.55
CA GLU A 334 -11.82 3.08 14.47
C GLU A 334 -11.54 2.45 15.82
N GLY A 335 -12.48 1.67 16.33
CA GLY A 335 -12.33 0.81 17.50
C GLY A 335 -12.41 -0.65 17.08
N GLN A 336 -11.47 -1.47 17.54
CA GLN A 336 -11.41 -2.90 17.25
C GLN A 336 -11.29 -3.68 18.55
N LEU A 337 -12.05 -4.76 18.66
CA LEU A 337 -11.94 -5.74 19.72
C LEU A 337 -11.79 -7.13 19.09
N LYS A 338 -10.76 -7.88 19.50
CA LYS A 338 -10.46 -9.19 18.93
C LYS A 338 -10.05 -10.19 20.02
N ALA A 339 -10.75 -11.31 20.09
CA ALA A 339 -10.42 -12.44 20.93
C ALA A 339 -9.82 -13.58 20.09
N ILE A 340 -8.70 -14.14 20.53
CA ILE A 340 -8.04 -15.31 19.93
C ILE A 340 -8.08 -16.42 20.95
N LEU A 341 -8.76 -17.52 20.61
CA LEU A 341 -9.05 -18.63 21.50
C LEU A 341 -8.60 -19.95 20.86
N HIS A 342 -7.99 -20.82 21.63
CA HIS A 342 -7.67 -22.19 21.24
C HIS A 342 -8.64 -23.14 21.96
N LEU A 343 -9.83 -23.32 21.37
CA LEU A 343 -10.96 -24.00 22.02
C LEU A 343 -10.82 -25.51 22.08
N PHE A 344 -9.93 -26.10 21.28
CA PHE A 344 -9.76 -27.54 21.21
C PHE A 344 -8.32 -27.94 21.54
N SER A 345 -8.15 -28.92 22.39
CA SER A 345 -6.85 -29.51 22.68
C SER A 345 -6.41 -30.43 21.54
N ALA A 346 -5.11 -30.46 21.27
CA ALA A 346 -4.54 -31.38 20.30
C ALA A 346 -4.89 -32.82 20.66
N SER A 347 -5.41 -33.58 19.70
CA SER A 347 -5.71 -34.99 19.80
C SER A 347 -4.98 -35.80 18.73
N SER A 348 -5.16 -37.10 18.67
CA SER A 348 -4.54 -37.95 17.65
C SER A 348 -4.88 -37.55 16.22
N ARG A 349 -6.05 -36.94 15.98
CA ARG A 349 -6.51 -36.44 14.68
C ARG A 349 -6.42 -34.92 14.55
N PHE A 350 -6.73 -34.16 15.62
CA PHE A 350 -6.65 -32.70 15.64
C PHE A 350 -5.25 -32.25 16.07
N ARG A 351 -4.65 -31.32 15.31
CA ARG A 351 -3.34 -30.77 15.62
C ARG A 351 -3.42 -29.39 16.25
N ASP A 352 -4.31 -28.57 15.75
CA ASP A 352 -4.53 -27.21 16.25
C ASP A 352 -5.91 -26.72 15.81
N ALA A 353 -6.54 -25.90 16.64
CA ALA A 353 -7.79 -25.23 16.32
C ALA A 353 -7.79 -23.86 16.98
N THR A 354 -7.72 -22.81 16.16
CA THR A 354 -7.74 -21.43 16.61
C THR A 354 -9.04 -20.77 16.15
N THR A 355 -9.77 -20.20 17.12
CA THR A 355 -10.99 -19.42 16.87
C THR A 355 -10.70 -17.95 17.12
N ILE A 356 -11.10 -17.10 16.19
CA ILE A 356 -11.02 -15.64 16.31
C ILE A 356 -12.43 -15.09 16.30
N PHE A 357 -12.77 -14.28 17.29
CA PHE A 357 -13.95 -13.43 17.29
C PHE A 357 -13.50 -11.97 17.29
N GLY A 358 -14.19 -11.14 16.53
CA GLY A 358 -13.90 -9.72 16.54
C GLY A 358 -15.14 -8.87 16.34
N ALA A 359 -15.04 -7.64 16.82
CA ALA A 359 -16.02 -6.59 16.60
C ALA A 359 -15.28 -5.28 16.28
N ASP A 360 -15.78 -4.57 15.28
CA ASP A 360 -15.20 -3.31 14.83
C ASP A 360 -16.30 -2.24 14.77
N TRP A 361 -15.92 -1.05 15.18
CA TRP A 361 -16.67 0.17 14.97
C TRP A 361 -15.80 1.16 14.21
N ARG A 362 -16.36 1.82 13.17
CA ARG A 362 -15.70 2.87 12.41
C ARG A 362 -16.64 4.03 12.17
N HIS A 363 -16.10 5.26 12.27
CA HIS A 363 -16.76 6.49 11.92
C HIS A 363 -15.88 7.28 10.95
N ASP A 364 -16.40 7.51 9.76
CA ASP A 364 -15.77 8.29 8.70
C ASP A 364 -16.47 9.65 8.59
N TYR A 365 -15.68 10.73 8.49
CA TYR A 365 -16.13 12.09 8.27
C TYR A 365 -15.34 12.72 7.12
N LEU A 366 -16.07 13.38 6.23
CA LEU A 366 -15.53 14.11 5.09
C LEU A 366 -16.14 15.49 5.00
N ARG A 367 -15.27 16.51 4.95
CA ARG A 367 -15.63 17.87 4.51
C ARG A 367 -14.73 18.23 3.33
N ALA A 368 -15.35 18.62 2.21
CA ALA A 368 -14.65 19.05 1.01
C ALA A 368 -15.28 20.31 0.44
N THR A 369 -14.46 21.35 0.19
CA THR A 369 -14.90 22.63 -0.37
C THR A 369 -15.29 22.44 -1.84
N SER A 370 -14.44 21.74 -2.61
CA SER A 370 -14.81 21.31 -3.96
C SER A 370 -15.84 20.18 -3.84
N GLY A 371 -17.08 20.45 -4.20
CA GLY A 371 -18.18 19.49 -4.14
C GLY A 371 -19.14 19.71 -2.95
N ASN A 372 -18.92 20.75 -2.15
CA ASN A 372 -19.81 21.17 -1.05
C ASN A 372 -20.22 20.02 -0.11
N ILE A 373 -19.24 19.18 0.27
CA ILE A 373 -19.49 17.98 1.08
C ILE A 373 -19.23 18.30 2.56
N ASP A 374 -20.18 17.97 3.43
CA ASP A 374 -20.01 17.89 4.89
C ASP A 374 -20.82 16.71 5.43
N GLN A 375 -20.23 15.50 5.39
CA GLN A 375 -20.94 14.25 5.60
C GLN A 375 -20.18 13.29 6.51
N SER A 376 -20.94 12.41 7.16
CA SER A 376 -20.37 11.31 7.95
C SER A 376 -21.15 10.01 7.83
N ALA A 377 -20.42 8.91 7.99
CA ALA A 377 -21.01 7.58 8.06
C ALA A 377 -20.36 6.76 9.17
N TYR A 378 -21.12 5.82 9.74
CA TYR A 378 -20.60 4.81 10.65
C TYR A 378 -20.76 3.40 10.09
N THR A 379 -19.86 2.54 10.49
CA THR A 379 -19.87 1.12 10.18
C THR A 379 -19.68 0.33 11.46
N LEU A 380 -20.52 -0.68 11.67
CA LEU A 380 -20.40 -1.66 12.75
C LEU A 380 -20.16 -3.03 12.12
N ALA A 381 -19.32 -3.84 12.71
CA ALA A 381 -19.11 -5.18 12.23
C ALA A 381 -18.81 -6.16 13.36
N ALA A 382 -19.22 -7.42 13.14
CA ALA A 382 -18.82 -8.55 13.95
C ALA A 382 -18.34 -9.67 13.02
N TYR A 383 -17.28 -10.39 13.41
CA TYR A 383 -16.75 -11.47 12.60
C TYR A 383 -16.27 -12.65 13.47
N ALA A 384 -16.28 -13.81 12.85
CA ALA A 384 -15.71 -15.01 13.40
C ALA A 384 -14.86 -15.72 12.34
N GLN A 385 -13.74 -16.28 12.76
CA GLN A 385 -12.91 -17.16 11.94
C GLN A 385 -12.50 -18.38 12.75
N GLN A 386 -12.57 -19.53 12.11
CA GLN A 386 -12.13 -20.80 12.65
C GLN A 386 -11.03 -21.37 11.77
N ASP A 387 -9.84 -21.55 12.32
CA ASP A 387 -8.72 -22.26 11.72
C ASP A 387 -8.63 -23.65 12.36
N MET A 388 -8.59 -24.72 11.55
CA MET A 388 -8.53 -26.11 12.02
C MET A 388 -7.48 -26.88 11.23
N SER A 389 -6.59 -27.58 11.91
CA SER A 389 -5.56 -28.41 11.30
C SER A 389 -5.70 -29.87 11.74
N PHE A 390 -5.74 -30.79 10.77
CA PHE A 390 -5.92 -32.23 10.98
C PHE A 390 -4.78 -33.01 10.32
N LYS A 391 -4.44 -34.17 10.92
CA LYS A 391 -3.63 -35.16 10.21
C LYS A 391 -4.49 -35.87 9.17
N THR A 392 -4.04 -35.87 7.91
CA THR A 392 -4.71 -36.50 6.78
C THR A 392 -3.70 -37.33 6.00
N GLY A 393 -3.73 -38.64 6.19
CA GLY A 393 -2.73 -39.54 5.63
C GLY A 393 -1.31 -39.18 6.08
N ARG A 394 -0.41 -38.96 5.12
CA ARG A 394 0.99 -38.52 5.36
C ARG A 394 1.13 -37.01 5.55
N GLY A 395 0.07 -36.23 5.35
CA GLY A 395 0.10 -34.79 5.36
C GLY A 395 -0.76 -34.16 6.46
N ILE A 396 -0.91 -32.84 6.37
CA ILE A 396 -1.74 -32.03 7.25
C ILE A 396 -2.71 -31.26 6.37
N THR A 397 -4.00 -31.37 6.66
CA THR A 397 -5.03 -30.52 6.08
C THR A 397 -5.34 -29.39 7.04
N THR A 398 -5.29 -28.14 6.56
CA THR A 398 -5.72 -26.96 7.32
C THR A 398 -6.91 -26.35 6.60
N ALA A 399 -8.01 -26.18 7.31
CA ALA A 399 -9.21 -25.50 6.84
C ALA A 399 -9.40 -24.18 7.63
N THR A 400 -9.65 -23.09 6.91
CA THR A 400 -10.03 -21.80 7.48
C THR A 400 -11.43 -21.45 7.00
N LEU A 401 -12.36 -21.20 7.91
CA LEU A 401 -13.70 -20.70 7.64
C LEU A 401 -13.87 -19.36 8.34
N GLY A 402 -14.26 -18.35 7.62
CA GLY A 402 -14.47 -16.99 8.13
C GLY A 402 -15.83 -16.45 7.69
N LEU A 403 -16.45 -15.67 8.56
CA LEU A 403 -17.69 -14.97 8.28
C LEU A 403 -17.68 -13.61 8.97
N ARG A 404 -18.02 -12.57 8.24
CA ARG A 404 -18.19 -11.21 8.78
C ARG A 404 -19.55 -10.67 8.41
N TYR A 405 -20.23 -10.14 9.42
CA TYR A 405 -21.42 -9.32 9.28
C TYR A 405 -21.02 -7.86 9.45
N THR A 406 -21.39 -7.01 8.50
CA THR A 406 -21.12 -5.57 8.53
C THR A 406 -22.41 -4.80 8.32
N ARG A 407 -22.68 -3.81 9.17
CA ARG A 407 -23.79 -2.86 9.02
C ARG A 407 -23.24 -1.46 8.79
N HIS A 408 -23.60 -0.87 7.66
CA HIS A 408 -23.24 0.49 7.29
C HIS A 408 -24.45 1.41 7.41
N LYS A 409 -24.23 2.68 7.83
CA LYS A 409 -25.32 3.70 8.01
C LYS A 409 -26.24 3.80 6.79
N THR A 410 -25.68 3.87 5.59
CA THR A 410 -26.42 4.11 4.34
C THR A 410 -26.81 2.81 3.63
N PHE A 411 -25.93 1.81 3.62
CA PHE A 411 -26.06 0.64 2.75
C PHE A 411 -26.59 -0.61 3.46
N GLY A 412 -26.99 -0.48 4.74
CA GLY A 412 -27.56 -1.62 5.47
C GLY A 412 -26.52 -2.71 5.79
N SER A 413 -26.94 -3.95 5.65
CA SER A 413 -26.22 -5.14 6.13
C SER A 413 -25.58 -5.94 5.01
N HIS A 414 -24.34 -6.38 5.22
CA HIS A 414 -23.55 -7.21 4.30
C HIS A 414 -22.92 -8.37 5.02
N LEU A 415 -22.92 -9.54 4.37
CA LEU A 415 -22.30 -10.77 4.85
C LEU A 415 -21.16 -11.16 3.90
N THR A 416 -19.95 -11.38 4.44
CA THR A 416 -18.76 -11.73 3.64
C THR A 416 -18.14 -13.02 4.16
N PRO A 417 -18.41 -14.16 3.48
CA PRO A 417 -17.81 -15.45 3.80
C PRO A 417 -16.41 -15.60 3.21
N LYS A 418 -15.58 -16.43 3.86
CA LYS A 418 -14.29 -16.93 3.39
C LYS A 418 -14.16 -18.40 3.70
N ALA A 419 -13.61 -19.17 2.77
CA ALA A 419 -13.22 -20.55 2.97
C ALA A 419 -11.87 -20.80 2.31
N THR A 420 -10.93 -21.40 3.05
CA THR A 420 -9.62 -21.79 2.50
C THR A 420 -9.31 -23.19 2.96
N LEU A 421 -8.83 -24.01 2.05
CA LEU A 421 -8.35 -25.37 2.33
C LEU A 421 -6.90 -25.48 1.88
N MET A 422 -6.03 -26.00 2.76
CA MET A 422 -4.64 -26.29 2.45
C MET A 422 -4.34 -27.75 2.78
N TYR A 423 -3.71 -28.46 1.86
CA TYR A 423 -3.08 -29.75 2.12
C TYR A 423 -1.56 -29.60 2.05
N ALA A 424 -0.85 -29.99 3.10
CA ALA A 424 0.59 -29.89 3.23
C ALA A 424 1.21 -31.27 3.46
N ILE A 425 2.20 -31.63 2.65
CA ILE A 425 3.00 -32.84 2.78
C ILE A 425 4.47 -32.52 2.58
N GLY A 426 5.29 -32.73 3.62
CA GLY A 426 6.71 -32.33 3.56
C GLY A 426 6.85 -30.82 3.24
N ASP A 427 7.50 -30.57 2.11
CA ASP A 427 7.74 -29.20 1.60
C ASP A 427 6.72 -28.74 0.55
N PHE A 428 5.77 -29.61 0.17
CA PHE A 428 4.71 -29.27 -0.78
C PHE A 428 3.42 -28.82 -0.08
N ARG A 429 2.74 -27.84 -0.67
CA ARG A 429 1.43 -27.30 -0.26
C ARG A 429 0.57 -27.07 -1.46
N LEU A 430 -0.68 -27.48 -1.33
CA LEU A 430 -1.74 -27.14 -2.27
C LEU A 430 -2.83 -26.39 -1.51
N ARG A 431 -3.26 -25.22 -2.04
CA ARG A 431 -4.27 -24.38 -1.41
C ARG A 431 -5.38 -24.06 -2.38
N ALA A 432 -6.61 -24.07 -1.87
CA ALA A 432 -7.79 -23.56 -2.57
C ALA A 432 -8.45 -22.50 -1.69
N THR A 433 -8.76 -21.34 -2.24
CA THR A 433 -9.35 -20.22 -1.52
C THR A 433 -10.58 -19.71 -2.25
N TYR A 434 -11.66 -19.51 -1.53
CA TYR A 434 -12.81 -18.68 -1.90
C TYR A 434 -12.96 -17.56 -0.88
N SER A 435 -13.18 -16.34 -1.34
CA SER A 435 -13.45 -15.20 -0.47
C SER A 435 -14.37 -14.21 -1.15
N ALA A 436 -15.43 -13.80 -0.44
CA ALA A 436 -16.25 -12.68 -0.85
C ALA A 436 -15.65 -11.36 -0.35
N GLY A 437 -15.78 -10.32 -1.16
CA GLY A 437 -15.41 -8.96 -0.81
C GLY A 437 -16.55 -8.00 -1.06
N PHE A 438 -16.53 -6.86 -0.38
CA PHE A 438 -17.41 -5.76 -0.69
C PHE A 438 -16.73 -4.42 -0.43
N ARG A 439 -17.25 -3.37 -1.09
CA ARG A 439 -16.86 -1.99 -0.86
C ARG A 439 -18.10 -1.11 -0.84
N THR A 440 -18.22 -0.28 0.19
CA THR A 440 -19.23 0.77 0.22
C THR A 440 -18.73 1.97 -0.58
N PRO A 441 -19.59 2.62 -1.39
CA PRO A 441 -19.26 3.90 -2.01
C PRO A 441 -18.75 4.91 -0.98
N GLY A 442 -17.72 5.67 -1.36
CA GLY A 442 -17.16 6.73 -0.52
C GLY A 442 -18.10 7.92 -0.39
N LEU A 443 -17.91 8.73 0.67
CA LEU A 443 -18.72 9.94 0.89
C LEU A 443 -18.59 10.94 -0.27
N ASP A 444 -17.43 10.99 -0.93
CA ASP A 444 -17.22 11.78 -2.14
C ASP A 444 -17.96 11.20 -3.35
N GLU A 445 -18.01 9.88 -3.53
CA GLU A 445 -18.78 9.25 -4.62
C GLU A 445 -20.30 9.46 -4.46
N LEU A 446 -20.79 9.58 -3.21
CA LEU A 446 -22.21 9.79 -2.90
C LEU A 446 -22.66 11.24 -3.02
N TYR A 447 -21.85 12.17 -2.54
CA TYR A 447 -22.26 13.55 -2.29
C TYR A 447 -21.49 14.58 -3.12
N TYR A 448 -20.68 14.16 -4.10
CA TYR A 448 -19.91 15.09 -4.93
C TYR A 448 -20.83 16.02 -5.71
N HIS A 449 -20.59 17.33 -5.60
CA HIS A 449 -21.34 18.36 -6.28
C HIS A 449 -20.35 19.44 -6.72
N TYR A 450 -19.86 19.34 -7.94
CA TYR A 450 -18.70 20.09 -8.40
C TYR A 450 -18.95 20.83 -9.69
N PHE A 451 -18.64 22.12 -9.65
CA PHE A 451 -18.53 22.99 -10.81
C PHE A 451 -17.16 23.63 -10.84
N SER A 452 -16.56 23.71 -12.00
CA SER A 452 -15.37 24.50 -12.24
C SER A 452 -15.29 24.92 -13.71
N VAL A 453 -14.48 25.93 -13.96
CA VAL A 453 -14.21 26.40 -15.33
C VAL A 453 -12.74 26.13 -15.64
N ASN A 454 -12.47 25.38 -16.70
CA ASN A 454 -11.13 25.13 -17.17
C ASN A 454 -11.00 25.56 -18.63
N ARG A 455 -10.13 26.54 -18.90
CA ARG A 455 -9.92 27.11 -20.24
C ARG A 455 -11.24 27.53 -20.90
N GLY A 456 -12.11 28.21 -20.14
CA GLY A 456 -13.42 28.70 -20.59
C GLY A 456 -14.50 27.63 -20.76
N LYS A 457 -14.22 26.35 -20.47
CA LYS A 457 -15.21 25.27 -20.51
C LYS A 457 -15.65 24.88 -19.10
N ALA A 458 -16.96 24.78 -18.90
CA ALA A 458 -17.53 24.26 -17.68
C ALA A 458 -17.21 22.77 -17.52
N GLN A 459 -16.83 22.39 -16.32
CA GLN A 459 -16.65 21.00 -15.89
C GLN A 459 -17.59 20.74 -14.73
N ILE A 460 -18.56 19.87 -14.93
CA ILE A 460 -19.59 19.52 -13.94
C ILE A 460 -19.46 18.04 -13.57
N SER A 461 -19.56 17.75 -12.28
CA SER A 461 -19.51 16.38 -11.77
C SER A 461 -20.43 16.20 -10.56
N PHE A 462 -21.23 15.13 -10.60
CA PHE A 462 -22.10 14.75 -9.49
C PHE A 462 -21.74 13.39 -8.91
N GLY A 463 -21.90 13.27 -7.58
CA GLY A 463 -22.09 12.00 -6.90
C GLY A 463 -23.48 11.46 -7.12
N SER A 464 -23.75 10.26 -6.62
CA SER A 464 -25.08 9.68 -6.62
C SER A 464 -25.35 8.95 -5.31
N GLN A 465 -26.46 9.29 -4.67
CA GLN A 465 -26.94 8.61 -3.46
C GLN A 465 -27.60 7.25 -3.78
N ASP A 466 -27.90 6.96 -5.04
CA ASP A 466 -28.47 5.69 -5.52
C ASP A 466 -27.40 4.61 -5.75
N LEU A 467 -26.12 4.92 -5.51
CA LEU A 467 -25.04 3.96 -5.65
C LEU A 467 -25.23 2.74 -4.75
N LYS A 468 -24.97 1.57 -5.31
CA LYS A 468 -24.98 0.29 -4.59
C LYS A 468 -23.55 -0.09 -4.19
N PRO A 469 -23.38 -0.83 -3.08
CA PRO A 469 -22.09 -1.40 -2.71
C PRO A 469 -21.56 -2.35 -3.79
N GLU A 470 -20.28 -2.22 -4.10
CA GLU A 470 -19.57 -3.12 -4.99
C GLU A 470 -19.32 -4.45 -4.28
N LYS A 471 -19.50 -5.57 -4.98
CA LYS A 471 -19.32 -6.92 -4.44
C LYS A 471 -18.33 -7.71 -5.29
N SER A 472 -17.51 -8.53 -4.64
CA SER A 472 -16.58 -9.38 -5.37
C SER A 472 -16.60 -10.82 -4.90
N HIS A 473 -16.24 -11.71 -5.83
CA HIS A 473 -16.01 -13.13 -5.60
C HIS A 473 -14.62 -13.49 -6.10
N TYR A 474 -13.76 -13.83 -5.17
CA TYR A 474 -12.39 -14.23 -5.44
C TYR A 474 -12.22 -15.74 -5.26
N VAL A 475 -11.66 -16.39 -6.26
CA VAL A 475 -11.28 -17.81 -6.22
C VAL A 475 -9.81 -17.93 -6.63
N ALA A 476 -9.03 -18.70 -5.89
CA ALA A 476 -7.64 -18.97 -6.22
C ALA A 476 -7.24 -20.42 -5.88
N LEU A 477 -6.36 -20.95 -6.72
CA LEU A 477 -5.62 -22.20 -6.50
C LEU A 477 -4.14 -21.87 -6.45
N ASN A 478 -3.45 -22.36 -5.40
CA ASN A 478 -2.03 -22.15 -5.21
C ASN A 478 -1.33 -23.48 -4.96
N ALA A 479 -0.25 -23.74 -5.70
CA ALA A 479 0.69 -24.81 -5.44
C ALA A 479 2.04 -24.22 -5.01
N GLU A 480 2.61 -24.72 -3.92
CA GLU A 480 3.85 -24.20 -3.35
C GLU A 480 4.79 -25.37 -2.97
N TYR A 481 6.04 -25.25 -3.35
CA TYR A 481 7.16 -25.98 -2.77
C TYR A 481 7.99 -25.00 -1.92
N ARG A 482 8.25 -25.33 -0.65
CA ARG A 482 9.01 -24.45 0.26
C ARG A 482 9.90 -25.26 1.20
N SER A 483 11.18 -25.33 0.85
CA SER A 483 12.25 -25.88 1.68
C SER A 483 12.98 -24.76 2.46
N GLN A 484 14.14 -25.06 3.01
CA GLN A 484 15.01 -24.06 3.66
C GLN A 484 15.74 -23.17 2.67
N THR A 485 16.03 -23.70 1.47
CA THR A 485 16.84 -23.01 0.44
C THR A 485 16.03 -22.55 -0.76
N LEU A 486 14.84 -23.10 -0.99
CA LEU A 486 14.04 -22.83 -2.17
C LEU A 486 12.56 -22.65 -1.80
N ALA A 487 11.96 -21.59 -2.29
CA ALA A 487 10.51 -21.39 -2.29
C ALA A 487 10.07 -21.11 -3.74
N LEU A 488 9.16 -21.95 -4.23
CA LEU A 488 8.54 -21.80 -5.55
C LEU A 488 7.03 -21.88 -5.37
N SER A 489 6.29 -20.93 -5.93
CA SER A 489 4.82 -20.98 -5.91
C SER A 489 4.20 -20.56 -7.23
N VAL A 490 3.09 -21.19 -7.55
CA VAL A 490 2.22 -20.87 -8.69
C VAL A 490 0.83 -20.62 -8.14
N THR A 491 0.23 -19.48 -8.50
CA THR A 491 -1.14 -19.14 -8.13
C THR A 491 -1.95 -18.77 -9.36
N GLY A 492 -3.04 -19.50 -9.61
CA GLY A 492 -4.06 -19.09 -10.57
C GLY A 492 -5.24 -18.47 -9.82
N PHE A 493 -5.77 -17.33 -10.30
CA PHE A 493 -6.86 -16.64 -9.62
C PHE A 493 -7.88 -16.03 -10.58
N ILE A 494 -9.09 -15.86 -10.07
CA ILE A 494 -10.20 -15.12 -10.71
C ILE A 494 -10.83 -14.24 -9.62
N ASN A 495 -11.03 -12.96 -9.94
CA ASN A 495 -11.76 -11.99 -9.09
C ASN A 495 -12.82 -11.29 -9.94
N ARG A 496 -14.10 -11.54 -9.66
CA ARG A 496 -15.23 -10.90 -10.32
C ARG A 496 -15.82 -9.84 -9.41
N VAL A 497 -15.92 -8.61 -9.91
CA VAL A 497 -16.50 -7.47 -9.20
C VAL A 497 -17.80 -7.08 -9.89
N ASN A 498 -18.88 -7.01 -9.15
CA ASN A 498 -20.18 -6.55 -9.61
C ASN A 498 -20.49 -5.17 -9.05
N ASP A 499 -21.34 -4.42 -9.74
CA ASP A 499 -21.79 -3.08 -9.34
C ASP A 499 -20.62 -2.09 -9.16
N MET A 500 -19.57 -2.17 -9.99
CA MET A 500 -18.40 -1.27 -9.89
C MET A 500 -18.83 0.19 -10.02
N VAL A 501 -18.42 1.02 -9.08
CA VAL A 501 -18.65 2.47 -9.14
C VAL A 501 -17.65 3.10 -10.09
N VAL A 502 -18.16 3.73 -11.14
CA VAL A 502 -17.38 4.44 -12.15
C VAL A 502 -17.90 5.86 -12.32
N LYS A 503 -17.02 6.76 -12.77
CA LYS A 503 -17.41 8.11 -13.16
C LYS A 503 -17.63 8.12 -14.67
N GLN A 504 -18.89 8.26 -15.09
CA GLN A 504 -19.27 8.28 -16.49
C GLN A 504 -19.56 9.70 -16.98
N ASN A 505 -19.21 9.97 -18.22
CA ASN A 505 -19.59 11.18 -18.91
C ASN A 505 -20.96 11.00 -19.57
N ILE A 506 -21.92 11.80 -19.16
CA ILE A 506 -23.31 11.78 -19.64
C ILE A 506 -23.47 12.95 -20.65
N PRO A 507 -23.98 12.70 -21.86
CA PRO A 507 -24.28 13.77 -22.81
C PRO A 507 -25.30 14.76 -22.24
N VAL A 508 -25.16 16.03 -22.58
CA VAL A 508 -26.09 17.10 -22.17
C VAL A 508 -27.09 17.35 -23.29
N ASP A 509 -28.36 17.11 -23.03
CA ASP A 509 -29.50 17.54 -23.85
C ASP A 509 -30.08 18.87 -23.32
N ALA A 510 -31.08 19.42 -23.98
CA ALA A 510 -31.69 20.71 -23.64
C ALA A 510 -32.33 20.71 -22.23
N ALA A 511 -32.94 19.61 -21.83
CA ALA A 511 -33.58 19.47 -20.51
C ALA A 511 -32.49 19.41 -19.41
N THR A 512 -31.45 18.60 -19.62
CA THR A 512 -30.29 18.51 -18.74
C THR A 512 -29.57 19.86 -18.61
N LEU A 513 -29.40 20.59 -19.72
CA LEU A 513 -28.76 21.92 -19.69
C LEU A 513 -29.56 22.90 -18.82
N THR A 514 -30.88 22.87 -18.93
CA THR A 514 -31.77 23.71 -18.10
C THR A 514 -31.61 23.38 -16.62
N MET A 515 -31.59 22.09 -16.28
CA MET A 515 -31.33 21.62 -14.91
C MET A 515 -29.96 22.06 -14.40
N LEU A 516 -28.90 21.88 -15.20
CA LEU A 516 -27.53 22.26 -14.82
C LEU A 516 -27.37 23.78 -14.63
N ARG A 517 -28.07 24.59 -15.42
CA ARG A 517 -28.09 26.05 -15.24
C ARG A 517 -28.81 26.50 -13.96
N SER A 518 -29.86 25.79 -13.58
CA SER A 518 -30.55 26.03 -12.31
C SER A 518 -29.67 25.65 -11.12
N GLU A 519 -28.91 24.57 -11.26
CA GLU A 519 -28.03 24.04 -10.20
C GLU A 519 -26.73 24.88 -10.03
N PHE A 520 -26.23 25.46 -11.15
CA PHE A 520 -25.01 26.28 -11.17
C PHE A 520 -25.30 27.65 -11.82
N PRO A 521 -25.93 28.57 -11.09
CA PRO A 521 -26.28 29.91 -11.60
C PRO A 521 -25.08 30.73 -12.06
N GLU A 522 -23.89 30.43 -11.55
CA GLU A 522 -22.63 31.05 -11.95
C GLU A 522 -22.13 30.65 -13.33
N MET A 523 -22.73 29.66 -13.99
CA MET A 523 -22.38 29.23 -15.36
C MET A 523 -22.85 30.27 -16.37
N THR A 524 -21.89 30.82 -17.15
CA THR A 524 -22.19 31.78 -18.20
C THR A 524 -22.82 31.15 -19.44
N ASP A 525 -23.51 31.95 -20.28
CA ASP A 525 -24.13 31.46 -21.53
C ASP A 525 -23.12 30.81 -22.46
N ASP A 526 -21.90 31.39 -22.61
CA ASP A 526 -20.84 30.83 -23.43
C ASP A 526 -20.37 29.45 -22.90
N GLN A 527 -20.29 29.28 -21.55
CA GLN A 527 -19.93 28.01 -20.93
C GLN A 527 -21.03 26.96 -21.14
N ALA A 528 -22.30 27.38 -21.05
CA ALA A 528 -23.44 26.52 -21.27
C ALA A 528 -23.51 26.02 -22.71
N GLN A 529 -23.28 26.88 -23.71
CA GLN A 529 -23.25 26.49 -25.13
C GLN A 529 -22.11 25.51 -25.46
N LYS A 530 -21.00 25.56 -24.74
CA LYS A 530 -19.83 24.70 -24.93
C LYS A 530 -19.91 23.39 -24.10
N LEU A 531 -20.92 23.24 -23.24
CA LEU A 531 -21.07 22.08 -22.37
C LEU A 531 -21.75 20.93 -23.12
N THR A 532 -20.99 19.93 -23.51
CA THR A 532 -21.49 18.75 -24.25
C THR A 532 -21.75 17.54 -23.35
N GLN A 533 -21.13 17.51 -22.17
CA GLN A 533 -21.25 16.39 -21.22
C GLN A 533 -20.98 16.83 -19.79
N TYR A 534 -21.55 16.13 -18.83
CA TYR A 534 -21.21 16.22 -17.42
C TYR A 534 -20.84 14.83 -16.86
N ALA A 535 -20.16 14.78 -15.76
CA ALA A 535 -19.74 13.52 -15.16
C ALA A 535 -20.65 13.13 -13.98
N LEU A 536 -21.06 11.86 -13.94
CA LEU A 536 -21.90 11.29 -12.87
C LEU A 536 -21.30 9.99 -12.35
N TYR A 537 -21.28 9.80 -11.04
CA TYR A 537 -20.93 8.52 -10.45
C TYR A 537 -22.09 7.54 -10.58
N GLN A 538 -21.83 6.38 -11.17
CA GLN A 538 -22.82 5.32 -11.39
C GLN A 538 -22.20 3.95 -11.12
N ASN A 539 -23.05 2.95 -10.86
CA ASN A 539 -22.58 1.57 -10.88
C ASN A 539 -22.48 1.08 -12.33
N SER A 540 -21.30 0.59 -12.69
CA SER A 540 -21.08 -0.18 -13.92
C SER A 540 -21.43 -1.65 -13.67
N ASP A 541 -21.73 -2.39 -14.73
CA ASP A 541 -22.23 -3.75 -14.57
C ASP A 541 -21.22 -4.70 -13.93
N LYS A 542 -19.99 -4.84 -14.47
CA LYS A 542 -19.05 -5.90 -14.06
C LYS A 542 -17.59 -5.52 -14.29
N GLY A 543 -16.70 -6.01 -13.38
CA GLY A 543 -15.27 -6.14 -13.58
C GLY A 543 -14.83 -7.60 -13.51
N ASP A 544 -13.94 -8.02 -14.40
CA ASP A 544 -13.40 -9.37 -14.46
C ASP A 544 -11.87 -9.29 -14.46
N VAL A 545 -11.26 -9.85 -13.44
CA VAL A 545 -9.79 -9.92 -13.30
C VAL A 545 -9.39 -11.36 -13.08
N LYS A 546 -8.51 -11.87 -13.94
CA LYS A 546 -7.96 -13.22 -13.81
C LYS A 546 -6.48 -13.23 -14.14
N GLY A 547 -5.74 -14.14 -13.56
CA GLY A 547 -4.31 -14.19 -13.79
C GLY A 547 -3.60 -15.41 -13.23
N ILE A 548 -2.31 -15.42 -13.51
CA ILE A 548 -1.36 -16.42 -13.00
C ILE A 548 -0.17 -15.66 -12.41
N GLN A 549 0.25 -16.06 -11.22
CA GLN A 549 1.43 -15.53 -10.54
C GLN A 549 2.44 -16.67 -10.32
N LEU A 550 3.70 -16.41 -10.64
CA LEU A 550 4.83 -17.27 -10.36
C LEU A 550 5.78 -16.54 -9.43
N ASN A 551 6.17 -17.17 -8.33
CA ASN A 551 7.13 -16.59 -7.40
C ASN A 551 8.22 -17.62 -7.08
N LEU A 552 9.47 -17.19 -7.22
CA LEU A 552 10.68 -17.94 -6.92
C LEU A 552 11.52 -17.14 -5.92
N SER A 553 11.98 -17.80 -4.86
CA SER A 553 13.02 -17.29 -3.97
C SER A 553 13.97 -18.43 -3.63
N ALA A 554 15.26 -18.23 -3.83
CA ALA A 554 16.27 -19.25 -3.65
C ALA A 554 17.52 -18.71 -2.94
N ASN A 555 17.99 -19.45 -1.93
CA ASN A 555 19.31 -19.31 -1.33
C ASN A 555 20.23 -20.35 -1.99
N LEU A 556 20.94 -19.98 -3.07
CA LEU A 556 21.62 -20.93 -3.95
C LEU A 556 22.95 -21.43 -3.36
N PHE A 557 23.74 -20.55 -2.80
CA PHE A 557 24.99 -20.85 -2.10
C PHE A 557 25.24 -19.77 -1.04
N ASN A 558 26.31 -19.94 -0.24
CA ASN A 558 26.58 -19.02 0.87
C ASN A 558 26.64 -17.56 0.40
N GLY A 559 25.70 -16.78 0.87
CA GLY A 559 25.58 -15.36 0.57
C GLY A 559 24.88 -15.00 -0.74
N PHE A 560 24.52 -15.95 -1.62
CA PHE A 560 23.82 -15.64 -2.87
C PHE A 560 22.34 -16.00 -2.79
N ASN A 561 21.50 -14.99 -3.02
CA ASN A 561 20.04 -15.08 -3.01
C ASN A 561 19.49 -14.61 -4.35
N LEU A 562 18.53 -15.33 -4.88
CA LEU A 562 17.80 -14.99 -6.10
C LEU A 562 16.31 -14.94 -5.82
N SER A 563 15.65 -13.88 -6.25
CA SER A 563 14.18 -13.82 -6.33
C SER A 563 13.75 -13.47 -7.75
N ALA A 564 12.72 -14.15 -8.25
CA ALA A 564 12.11 -13.86 -9.53
C ALA A 564 10.61 -14.04 -9.43
N ASN A 565 9.87 -13.01 -9.77
CA ASN A 565 8.40 -13.01 -9.70
C ASN A 565 7.85 -12.60 -11.06
N TYR A 566 6.79 -13.27 -11.50
CA TYR A 566 6.11 -12.97 -12.74
C TYR A 566 4.60 -13.00 -12.53
N VAL A 567 3.90 -12.11 -13.19
CA VAL A 567 2.44 -12.08 -13.22
C VAL A 567 1.93 -11.91 -14.65
N TYR A 568 0.94 -12.72 -15.00
CA TYR A 568 0.03 -12.47 -16.10
C TYR A 568 -1.32 -12.03 -15.51
N THR A 569 -1.84 -10.87 -15.93
CA THR A 569 -3.12 -10.33 -15.46
C THR A 569 -4.00 -9.94 -16.64
N TYR A 570 -5.19 -10.49 -16.70
CA TYR A 570 -6.24 -10.12 -17.64
C TYR A 570 -7.35 -9.39 -16.87
N ALA A 571 -7.29 -8.05 -16.89
CA ALA A 571 -8.21 -7.17 -16.15
C ALA A 571 -9.05 -6.34 -17.14
N ARG A 572 -10.39 -6.40 -17.01
CA ARG A 572 -11.33 -5.69 -17.86
C ARG A 572 -12.59 -5.28 -17.10
N SER A 573 -13.27 -4.26 -17.58
CA SER A 573 -14.61 -3.85 -17.13
C SER A 573 -15.60 -3.82 -18.28
N LYS A 574 -16.86 -4.04 -17.99
CA LYS A 574 -17.96 -3.88 -18.94
C LYS A 574 -18.42 -2.42 -18.92
N SER A 575 -18.62 -1.82 -20.07
CA SER A 575 -19.20 -0.48 -20.24
C SER A 575 -20.29 -0.59 -21.31
N GLY A 576 -21.55 -0.50 -20.91
CA GLY A 576 -22.67 -0.92 -21.75
C GLY A 576 -22.54 -2.40 -22.10
N ASP A 577 -22.54 -2.75 -23.38
CA ASP A 577 -22.35 -4.13 -23.83
C ASP A 577 -20.91 -4.51 -24.18
N GLU A 578 -19.97 -3.57 -24.12
CA GLU A 578 -18.59 -3.80 -24.51
C GLU A 578 -17.65 -4.05 -23.32
N TRP A 579 -16.70 -4.96 -23.52
CA TRP A 579 -15.63 -5.22 -22.58
C TRP A 579 -14.38 -4.43 -22.96
N GLN A 580 -13.91 -3.59 -22.05
CA GLN A 580 -12.67 -2.80 -22.21
C GLN A 580 -11.62 -3.19 -21.17
N PRO A 581 -10.32 -3.11 -21.48
CA PRO A 581 -9.27 -3.24 -20.48
C PRO A 581 -9.51 -2.26 -19.31
N LEU A 582 -9.27 -2.67 -18.09
CA LEU A 582 -9.23 -1.71 -16.97
C LEU A 582 -8.12 -0.70 -17.20
N GLU A 583 -8.46 0.57 -17.02
CA GLU A 583 -7.49 1.69 -17.16
C GLU A 583 -6.24 1.44 -16.31
N ARG A 584 -5.07 1.68 -16.88
CA ARG A 584 -3.76 1.47 -16.27
C ARG A 584 -3.46 0.02 -15.90
N SER A 585 -4.16 -0.96 -16.50
CA SER A 585 -3.80 -2.36 -16.36
C SER A 585 -2.68 -2.75 -17.32
N MET A 586 -1.93 -3.80 -16.99
CA MET A 586 -0.90 -4.40 -17.82
C MET A 586 -1.10 -5.92 -17.85
N ARG A 587 -0.68 -6.55 -18.97
CA ARG A 587 -0.83 -8.00 -19.15
C ARG A 587 0.28 -8.79 -18.47
N HIS A 588 1.51 -8.36 -18.64
CA HIS A 588 2.69 -9.06 -18.19
C HIS A 588 3.58 -8.14 -17.37
N ALA A 589 4.01 -8.59 -16.22
CA ALA A 589 5.07 -7.93 -15.46
C ALA A 589 5.94 -8.97 -14.75
N ALA A 590 7.21 -8.64 -14.59
CA ALA A 590 8.18 -9.45 -13.87
C ALA A 590 9.09 -8.57 -13.01
N THR A 591 9.54 -9.11 -11.90
CA THR A 591 10.61 -8.54 -11.07
C THR A 591 11.66 -9.61 -10.80
N VAL A 592 12.92 -9.22 -10.86
CA VAL A 592 14.06 -10.10 -10.58
C VAL A 592 15.00 -9.36 -9.64
N ALA A 593 15.53 -10.05 -8.62
CA ALA A 593 16.60 -9.52 -7.79
C ALA A 593 17.62 -10.62 -7.48
N ALA A 594 18.88 -10.33 -7.74
CA ALA A 594 20.03 -11.15 -7.37
C ALA A 594 20.84 -10.40 -6.33
N ASN A 595 21.07 -11.02 -5.19
CA ASN A 595 21.80 -10.44 -4.08
C ASN A 595 22.96 -11.33 -3.67
N TYR A 596 24.15 -10.76 -3.56
CA TYR A 596 25.33 -11.42 -3.04
C TYR A 596 25.84 -10.71 -1.81
N HIS A 597 25.97 -11.45 -0.72
CA HIS A 597 26.52 -10.95 0.54
C HIS A 597 27.73 -11.80 0.94
N HIS A 598 28.82 -11.10 1.28
CA HIS A 598 29.99 -11.72 1.87
C HIS A 598 30.56 -10.84 2.99
N ALA A 599 31.13 -11.47 4.01
CA ALA A 599 31.77 -10.73 5.09
C ALA A 599 33.16 -11.26 5.43
N TRP A 600 34.06 -10.33 5.67
CA TRP A 600 35.43 -10.53 6.09
C TRP A 600 35.66 -9.89 7.45
N GLY A 601 35.53 -10.66 8.53
CA GLY A 601 35.68 -10.14 9.91
C GLY A 601 34.67 -9.04 10.23
N LYS A 602 35.13 -7.79 10.42
CA LYS A 602 34.29 -6.64 10.74
C LYS A 602 33.70 -5.91 9.53
N TYR A 603 34.06 -6.32 8.33
CA TYR A 603 33.59 -5.74 7.08
C TYR A 603 32.66 -6.71 6.36
N GLY A 604 31.53 -6.22 5.89
CA GLY A 604 30.60 -6.95 5.04
C GLY A 604 30.29 -6.18 3.75
N LEU A 605 30.26 -6.88 2.62
CA LEU A 605 29.87 -6.37 1.32
C LEU A 605 28.53 -7.01 0.91
N ASN A 606 27.60 -6.20 0.48
CA ASN A 606 26.39 -6.64 -0.20
C ASN A 606 26.33 -6.02 -1.60
N VAL A 607 26.07 -6.83 -2.62
CA VAL A 607 25.86 -6.40 -4.00
C VAL A 607 24.50 -6.88 -4.44
N ASN A 608 23.66 -5.97 -4.90
CA ASN A 608 22.30 -6.26 -5.36
C ASN A 608 22.09 -5.73 -6.78
N LEU A 609 21.65 -6.62 -7.67
CA LEU A 609 21.13 -6.29 -9.00
C LEU A 609 19.65 -6.60 -9.01
N ASN A 610 18.80 -5.61 -9.26
CA ASN A 610 17.37 -5.83 -9.37
C ASN A 610 16.79 -5.19 -10.64
N GLY A 611 15.70 -5.75 -11.13
CA GLY A 611 15.04 -5.27 -12.33
C GLY A 611 13.54 -5.48 -12.32
N ARG A 612 12.85 -4.60 -13.03
CA ARG A 612 11.42 -4.69 -13.34
C ARG A 612 11.22 -4.65 -14.85
N LEU A 613 10.42 -5.58 -15.34
CA LEU A 613 9.98 -5.66 -16.73
C LEU A 613 8.46 -5.62 -16.76
N GLN A 614 7.87 -4.84 -17.66
CA GLN A 614 6.42 -4.86 -17.87
C GLN A 614 6.04 -4.62 -19.33
N SER A 615 4.90 -5.21 -19.73
CA SER A 615 4.26 -4.98 -21.02
C SER A 615 3.63 -3.58 -21.08
N LYS A 616 3.03 -3.25 -22.22
CA LYS A 616 2.28 -2.01 -22.37
C LYS A 616 1.19 -1.88 -21.30
N THR A 617 0.89 -0.63 -20.93
CA THR A 617 -0.17 -0.27 -19.99
C THR A 617 -1.36 0.29 -20.77
N TYR A 618 -2.55 -0.27 -20.54
CA TYR A 618 -3.77 0.08 -21.26
C TYR A 618 -4.41 1.34 -20.69
N TYR A 619 -4.82 2.24 -21.58
CA TYR A 619 -5.54 3.47 -21.25
C TYR A 619 -6.73 3.66 -22.19
N PRO A 620 -7.92 3.08 -21.90
CA PRO A 620 -9.12 3.25 -22.74
C PRO A 620 -9.42 4.73 -23.00
N GLY A 621 -9.60 5.09 -24.28
CA GLY A 621 -9.80 6.48 -24.70
C GLY A 621 -8.53 7.31 -24.81
N TYR A 622 -7.34 6.73 -24.60
CA TYR A 622 -6.03 7.36 -24.72
C TYR A 622 -5.06 6.44 -25.45
N GLU A 623 -3.90 6.99 -25.85
CA GLU A 623 -2.79 6.17 -26.36
C GLU A 623 -2.22 5.29 -25.24
N ASP A 624 -2.09 3.97 -25.49
CA ASP A 624 -1.47 3.04 -24.56
C ASP A 624 -0.01 3.42 -24.26
N ALA A 625 0.41 3.31 -23.01
CA ALA A 625 1.80 3.53 -22.66
C ALA A 625 2.67 2.29 -22.98
N PRO A 626 3.88 2.48 -23.55
CA PRO A 626 4.74 1.38 -23.98
C PRO A 626 5.24 0.54 -22.80
N GLY A 627 5.57 -0.70 -23.08
CA GLY A 627 6.29 -1.56 -22.14
C GLY A 627 7.72 -1.07 -21.89
N TYR A 628 8.27 -1.42 -20.74
CA TYR A 628 9.64 -1.05 -20.38
C TYR A 628 10.33 -2.10 -19.51
N GLY A 629 11.68 -1.99 -19.45
CA GLY A 629 12.52 -2.68 -18.49
C GLY A 629 13.45 -1.70 -17.80
N VAL A 630 13.50 -1.73 -16.46
CA VAL A 630 14.40 -0.89 -15.64
C VAL A 630 15.21 -1.79 -14.72
N TRP A 631 16.52 -1.57 -14.68
CA TRP A 631 17.45 -2.31 -13.85
C TRP A 631 18.22 -1.36 -12.93
N ASN A 632 18.53 -1.83 -11.73
CA ASN A 632 19.24 -1.06 -10.70
C ASN A 632 20.35 -1.91 -10.11
N LEU A 633 21.48 -1.30 -9.80
CA LEU A 633 22.64 -1.93 -9.17
C LEU A 633 23.00 -1.16 -7.90
N HIS A 634 23.07 -1.84 -6.76
CA HIS A 634 23.40 -1.24 -5.48
C HIS A 634 24.48 -2.04 -4.75
N THR A 635 25.37 -1.35 -4.06
CA THR A 635 26.31 -1.94 -3.11
C THR A 635 26.13 -1.31 -1.75
N THR A 636 26.23 -2.13 -0.71
CA THR A 636 26.21 -1.68 0.69
C THR A 636 27.40 -2.27 1.43
N HIS A 637 28.14 -1.44 2.15
CA HIS A 637 29.32 -1.82 2.89
C HIS A 637 29.01 -1.72 4.38
N SER A 638 29.07 -2.82 5.13
CA SER A 638 28.80 -2.84 6.57
C SER A 638 30.12 -2.86 7.33
N LEU A 639 30.32 -1.89 8.19
CA LEU A 639 31.54 -1.70 9.00
C LEU A 639 31.18 -1.70 10.49
N SER A 640 31.68 -2.68 11.25
CA SER A 640 31.60 -2.69 12.71
C SER A 640 32.85 -2.01 13.28
N LEU A 641 32.81 -0.69 13.44
CA LEU A 641 33.94 0.08 13.92
C LEU A 641 34.24 -0.22 15.41
N LEU A 642 33.18 -0.16 16.23
CA LEU A 642 33.19 -0.42 17.65
C LEU A 642 32.00 -1.34 17.99
N ARG A 643 31.98 -1.91 19.20
CA ARG A 643 30.83 -2.74 19.66
C ARG A 643 29.51 -1.99 19.68
N TRP A 644 29.54 -0.67 19.77
CA TRP A 644 28.41 0.23 19.85
C TRP A 644 28.23 1.13 18.61
N CYS A 645 29.15 1.08 17.61
CA CYS A 645 29.11 1.93 16.41
C CYS A 645 29.21 1.11 15.13
N PHE A 646 28.17 1.20 14.29
CA PHE A 646 28.04 0.52 13.00
C PHE A 646 27.82 1.55 11.90
N LEU A 647 28.59 1.45 10.82
CA LEU A 647 28.44 2.27 9.63
C LEU A 647 28.07 1.39 8.44
N GLU A 648 27.12 1.88 7.63
CA GLU A 648 26.71 1.23 6.39
C GLU A 648 26.69 2.27 5.24
N PRO A 649 27.84 2.65 4.65
CA PRO A 649 27.85 3.40 3.40
C PRO A 649 27.33 2.55 2.27
N SER A 650 26.65 3.19 1.31
CA SER A 650 26.10 2.55 0.12
C SER A 650 26.26 3.42 -1.11
N VAL A 651 26.45 2.77 -2.27
CA VAL A 651 26.50 3.40 -3.59
C VAL A 651 25.66 2.57 -4.54
N GLY A 652 24.93 3.23 -5.41
CA GLY A 652 24.09 2.55 -6.38
C GLY A 652 23.81 3.38 -7.63
N ILE A 653 23.30 2.70 -8.63
CA ILE A 653 22.82 3.29 -9.86
C ILE A 653 21.39 2.79 -10.08
N ASP A 654 20.43 3.69 -9.98
CA ASP A 654 19.07 3.42 -10.42
C ASP A 654 18.94 3.67 -11.92
N ASN A 655 18.09 2.88 -12.58
CA ASN A 655 17.88 2.93 -14.03
C ASN A 655 19.21 2.81 -14.82
N LEU A 656 19.93 1.71 -14.58
CA LEU A 656 21.28 1.43 -15.09
C LEU A 656 21.43 1.66 -16.61
N PHE A 657 20.37 1.39 -17.38
CA PHE A 657 20.37 1.48 -18.85
C PHE A 657 19.72 2.77 -19.39
N ASP A 658 19.52 3.79 -18.53
CA ASP A 658 18.96 5.11 -18.88
C ASP A 658 17.62 5.04 -19.63
N LYS A 659 16.72 4.15 -19.21
CA LYS A 659 15.42 4.01 -19.85
C LYS A 659 14.50 5.15 -19.46
N VAL A 660 14.13 5.98 -20.42
CA VAL A 660 13.22 7.14 -20.28
C VAL A 660 12.19 7.10 -21.40
N ASP A 661 10.96 7.43 -21.09
CA ASP A 661 9.92 7.69 -22.11
C ASP A 661 10.04 9.15 -22.53
N ARG A 662 10.69 9.41 -23.66
CA ARG A 662 11.00 10.74 -24.19
C ARG A 662 9.99 11.23 -25.22
N ARG A 663 8.86 10.55 -25.38
CA ARG A 663 7.81 11.00 -26.30
C ARG A 663 7.29 12.37 -25.85
N PRO A 664 6.95 13.28 -26.78
CA PRO A 664 6.34 14.58 -26.43
C PRO A 664 5.09 14.39 -25.57
N ASP A 665 4.87 15.25 -24.56
CA ASP A 665 3.66 15.19 -23.74
C ASP A 665 2.41 15.49 -24.57
N SER A 666 1.29 14.88 -24.22
CA SER A 666 0.02 15.07 -24.92
C SER A 666 -1.14 14.81 -23.97
N SER A 667 -2.22 15.54 -24.14
CA SER A 667 -3.48 15.29 -23.41
C SER A 667 -4.03 13.88 -23.66
N LEU A 668 -3.70 13.27 -24.81
CA LEU A 668 -4.12 11.92 -25.22
C LEU A 668 -3.11 10.82 -24.86
N ARG A 669 -1.91 11.19 -24.41
CA ARG A 669 -0.84 10.24 -24.11
C ARG A 669 -0.63 10.08 -22.61
N LYS A 670 -0.35 8.86 -22.20
CA LYS A 670 0.01 8.53 -20.83
C LYS A 670 1.34 7.78 -20.80
N TYR A 671 2.06 7.92 -19.71
CA TYR A 671 3.36 7.29 -19.52
C TYR A 671 3.24 6.12 -18.54
N ALA A 672 3.97 5.04 -18.79
CA ALA A 672 4.07 3.91 -17.86
C ALA A 672 5.27 4.04 -16.93
N LEU A 673 6.36 4.64 -17.42
CA LEU A 673 7.60 4.83 -16.69
C LEU A 673 7.76 6.29 -16.27
N TYR A 674 7.80 6.49 -14.96
CA TYR A 674 8.10 7.77 -14.31
C TYR A 674 9.55 7.73 -13.82
N SER A 675 10.50 8.13 -14.65
CA SER A 675 11.94 8.12 -14.34
C SER A 675 12.64 9.25 -15.07
N PRO A 676 13.50 10.02 -14.38
CA PRO A 676 14.29 11.08 -15.03
C PRO A 676 15.49 10.53 -15.83
N GLY A 677 15.70 9.23 -15.84
CA GLY A 677 16.85 8.56 -16.45
C GLY A 677 17.74 7.87 -15.41
N ARG A 678 19.01 7.69 -15.75
CA ARG A 678 20.01 7.10 -14.87
C ARG A 678 20.28 8.00 -13.67
N MET A 679 20.22 7.42 -12.46
CA MET A 679 20.47 8.16 -11.22
C MET A 679 21.59 7.50 -10.43
N LEU A 680 22.56 8.31 -10.01
CA LEU A 680 23.55 7.92 -9.00
C LEU A 680 22.94 8.10 -7.61
N VAL A 681 23.04 7.07 -6.77
CA VAL A 681 22.56 7.09 -5.38
C VAL A 681 23.72 6.84 -4.45
N VAL A 682 23.87 7.69 -3.43
CA VAL A 682 24.84 7.50 -2.36
C VAL A 682 24.13 7.56 -1.01
N GLY A 683 24.54 6.72 -0.07
CA GLY A 683 23.90 6.65 1.23
C GLY A 683 24.89 6.39 2.35
N LEU A 684 24.52 6.83 3.55
CA LEU A 684 25.22 6.53 4.78
C LEU A 684 24.21 6.26 5.89
N LYS A 685 24.30 5.06 6.46
CA LYS A 685 23.58 4.72 7.68
C LYS A 685 24.54 4.56 8.83
N VAL A 686 24.22 5.21 9.94
CA VAL A 686 24.97 5.15 11.20
C VAL A 686 24.04 4.59 12.27
N LYS A 687 24.50 3.57 12.99
CA LYS A 687 23.78 3.02 14.12
C LYS A 687 24.67 3.00 15.35
N LEU A 688 24.21 3.65 16.41
CA LEU A 688 24.81 3.66 17.74
C LEU A 688 23.92 2.85 18.69
N LYS A 689 24.53 1.97 19.51
CA LYS A 689 23.82 1.09 20.47
C LYS A 689 24.37 1.32 21.89
#